data_1157e7fcb5aa788c1b0ab3327aa9626f
#
_entry.id   1157e7fcb5aa788c1b0ab3327aa9626f
#
_cell.length_a   1.000
_cell.length_b   1.000
_cell.length_c   1.000
_cell.angle_alpha   90.00
_cell.angle_beta   90.00
_cell.angle_gamma   90.00
#
_symmetry.space_group_name_H-M   'P 1'
#
loop_
_entity.id
_entity.type
_entity.pdbx_description
1 polymer ?
#
loop_
_entity_poly.entity_id
_entity_poly.type
_entity_poly.pdbx_seq_one_letter_code
_entity_poly.pdbx_strand_id
1 'polypeptide(L)'
;MKIIHSYLAASITTVLFTSPVFADVAEDTQDTQDIEIIEVSGDFHRRTLNETTSSVSIIDKDAMQQRHSQHLQDTLNSFANVNFSGGTSTARFIQIRGIGERSQFVDPVTPSVGLLIDGIDYSGLGSAASLFDINQVEVFRGPQSGRFGVNAMAGLLLLDSTAPSSDFNGEFQLSAGNYSEAMGGLAMGGSLGALGNARFSVSQFQQDGYMENTYLDKEDTEQRDELSARFLLDTELSKDWLLQTVLHYNDVDNGYDAFSLDNTRETLSDEPGFDRLESQALRLQLSYLGFNNSRLEMSINQLDADTGYAYDEDWTYEGIAPGWEYSSFDAYFRERDDKTAEVRWLSDDPEALFGIDSEWVLGLYYYDKSVQLTRDYFNWDLGVPAIFESDYDSKHGALYGELTQHWTDRVSTITGLRVERYDNDYLDSRGVKAEPEDTMVGGNFSLRYQASDESYLYATVARGYKAGGVNGEALGKAEDQGLEELENYLLERATFAPEILWSTELGVKGSSPDGRLTSRVSAFYHWRDDVQLKGWVNRDQSFVGYIENAAEGTGYGLEAEIRNQLTDWLAVFASASWLKTEIDGFVTEDGMDMTGREQAQAPNYQFNIGLEGWVGENFQWVIQADGKDEFYFSDSHNQKADSMAVLHLALNYHYQDWRISFWGRNLTDEDYEVRGFYFGNDPRKEYIPETYVQYGEPRRFGVTVSKSF
;
A
#
# COMPACT_ATOMS: atom_id res chain seq x y z
N MET A 1 31.37 -18.08 0.56
CA MET A 1 30.06 -18.65 0.55
C MET A 1 29.49 -18.64 -0.88
N LYS A 2 30.05 -19.44 -1.79
CA LYS A 2 29.77 -19.40 -3.26
C LYS A 2 29.33 -20.78 -3.81
N ILE A 3 28.57 -21.58 -3.06
CA ILE A 3 28.26 -22.98 -3.46
C ILE A 3 26.76 -23.30 -3.43
N ILE A 4 25.86 -22.35 -3.09
CA ILE A 4 24.40 -22.63 -2.99
C ILE A 4 23.61 -22.16 -4.23
N HIS A 5 24.20 -21.40 -5.16
CA HIS A 5 23.49 -20.81 -6.31
C HIS A 5 23.24 -21.75 -7.51
N SER A 6 23.65 -23.01 -7.48
CA SER A 6 23.58 -23.87 -8.66
C SER A 6 22.52 -24.98 -8.61
N TYR A 7 21.74 -25.13 -7.55
CA TYR A 7 20.81 -26.26 -7.40
C TYR A 7 19.31 -25.92 -7.34
N LEU A 8 18.94 -24.62 -7.26
CA LEU A 8 17.50 -24.24 -7.24
C LEU A 8 16.89 -24.06 -8.63
N ALA A 9 17.68 -23.87 -9.67
CA ALA A 9 17.17 -23.63 -11.03
C ALA A 9 16.75 -24.92 -11.78
N ALA A 10 17.02 -26.10 -11.24
CA ALA A 10 16.80 -27.38 -11.95
C ALA A 10 15.55 -28.16 -11.49
N SER A 11 14.81 -27.69 -10.48
CA SER A 11 13.71 -28.47 -9.88
C SER A 11 12.29 -27.96 -10.16
N ILE A 12 12.13 -26.86 -10.89
CA ILE A 12 10.78 -26.28 -11.16
C ILE A 12 10.13 -26.81 -12.45
N THR A 13 10.85 -27.60 -13.26
CA THR A 13 10.36 -28.01 -14.59
C THR A 13 9.60 -29.35 -14.64
N THR A 14 9.23 -29.96 -13.53
CA THR A 14 8.61 -31.31 -13.55
C THR A 14 7.37 -31.47 -12.67
N VAL A 15 6.57 -30.44 -12.49
CA VAL A 15 5.23 -30.57 -11.88
C VAL A 15 4.18 -30.03 -12.86
N LEU A 16 4.11 -30.65 -14.03
CA LEU A 16 3.00 -30.48 -14.96
C LEU A 16 2.42 -31.87 -15.31
N PHE A 17 1.24 -32.12 -14.78
CA PHE A 17 0.25 -33.09 -15.21
C PHE A 17 0.61 -34.58 -15.25
N THR A 18 0.32 -35.27 -14.15
CA THR A 18 -0.17 -36.65 -14.24
C THR A 18 -1.56 -36.71 -13.59
N SER A 19 -2.59 -36.91 -14.39
CA SER A 19 -3.94 -37.14 -13.92
C SER A 19 -4.02 -38.42 -13.10
N PRO A 20 -4.61 -38.45 -11.89
CA PRO A 20 -4.93 -39.69 -11.22
C PRO A 20 -6.23 -40.26 -11.79
N VAL A 21 -6.20 -41.57 -12.08
CA VAL A 21 -7.35 -42.41 -12.42
C VAL A 21 -8.23 -42.54 -11.18
N PHE A 22 -9.48 -42.13 -11.28
CA PHE A 22 -10.47 -42.30 -10.21
C PHE A 22 -10.91 -43.73 -10.06
N ALA A 23 -10.84 -44.24 -8.83
CA ALA A 23 -11.59 -45.44 -8.39
C ALA A 23 -12.80 -44.95 -7.56
N ASP A 24 -13.97 -45.38 -7.95
CA ASP A 24 -15.23 -45.22 -7.21
C ASP A 24 -15.08 -45.72 -5.78
N VAL A 25 -15.36 -44.84 -4.80
CA VAL A 25 -15.59 -45.22 -3.41
C VAL A 25 -16.86 -44.54 -2.92
N ALA A 26 -17.67 -45.35 -2.26
CA ALA A 26 -19.02 -45.13 -1.78
C ALA A 26 -19.21 -43.83 -0.95
N GLU A 27 -20.43 -43.27 -1.11
CA GLU A 27 -21.00 -42.22 -0.27
C GLU A 27 -20.88 -42.55 1.24
N ASP A 28 -20.04 -41.77 1.91
CA ASP A 28 -20.14 -41.59 3.35
C ASP A 28 -20.38 -40.10 3.59
N THR A 29 -21.50 -39.77 4.22
CA THR A 29 -21.88 -38.39 4.57
C THR A 29 -20.91 -37.88 5.60
N GLN A 30 -19.85 -37.24 5.13
CA GLN A 30 -18.98 -36.40 5.97
C GLN A 30 -19.47 -34.95 5.95
N ASP A 31 -19.49 -34.34 7.12
CA ASP A 31 -19.59 -32.90 7.30
C ASP A 31 -18.65 -32.21 6.31
N THR A 32 -19.21 -31.60 5.29
CA THR A 32 -18.48 -30.65 4.47
C THR A 32 -18.17 -29.48 5.40
N GLN A 33 -16.90 -29.32 5.83
CA GLN A 33 -16.44 -28.06 6.33
C GLN A 33 -16.81 -27.02 5.28
N ASP A 34 -17.58 -26.03 5.67
CA ASP A 34 -17.90 -24.90 4.80
C ASP A 34 -16.57 -24.31 4.30
N ILE A 35 -16.33 -24.44 2.99
CA ILE A 35 -15.19 -23.78 2.36
C ILE A 35 -15.48 -22.30 2.49
N GLU A 36 -14.67 -21.58 3.25
CA GLU A 36 -14.78 -20.13 3.39
C GLU A 36 -14.61 -19.50 2.01
N ILE A 37 -15.70 -18.98 1.45
CA ILE A 37 -15.71 -18.31 0.15
C ILE A 37 -15.26 -16.87 0.39
N ILE A 38 -14.00 -16.57 0.07
CA ILE A 38 -13.45 -15.22 0.18
C ILE A 38 -13.98 -14.40 -1.01
N GLU A 39 -14.83 -13.41 -0.72
CA GLU A 39 -15.32 -12.45 -1.69
C GLU A 39 -14.35 -11.26 -1.81
N VAL A 40 -14.21 -10.77 -3.04
CA VAL A 40 -13.41 -9.59 -3.37
C VAL A 40 -14.30 -8.34 -3.32
N SER A 41 -14.07 -7.46 -2.38
CA SER A 41 -14.89 -6.27 -2.17
C SER A 41 -14.64 -5.19 -3.24
N GLY A 42 -13.42 -5.14 -3.80
CA GLY A 42 -13.05 -4.25 -4.90
C GLY A 42 -13.65 -4.64 -6.26
N ASP A 43 -14.40 -5.73 -6.37
CA ASP A 43 -15.16 -6.08 -7.58
C ASP A 43 -16.60 -5.53 -7.49
N PHE A 44 -17.13 -4.97 -8.58
CA PHE A 44 -18.49 -4.39 -8.62
C PHE A 44 -19.59 -5.42 -8.35
N HIS A 45 -19.36 -6.69 -8.71
CA HIS A 45 -20.33 -7.79 -8.56
C HIS A 45 -19.96 -8.79 -7.46
N ARG A 46 -19.02 -8.44 -6.54
CA ARG A 46 -18.60 -9.27 -5.40
C ARG A 46 -18.24 -10.71 -5.81
N ARG A 47 -17.31 -10.83 -6.76
CA ARG A 47 -16.84 -12.13 -7.22
C ARG A 47 -15.96 -12.79 -6.17
N THR A 48 -15.95 -14.12 -6.19
CA THR A 48 -14.97 -14.87 -5.40
C THR A 48 -13.55 -14.59 -5.90
N LEU A 49 -12.56 -14.74 -5.04
CA LEU A 49 -11.16 -14.49 -5.39
C LEU A 49 -10.68 -15.32 -6.60
N ASN A 50 -11.23 -16.55 -6.78
CA ASN A 50 -10.91 -17.40 -7.92
C ASN A 50 -11.51 -16.89 -9.24
N GLU A 51 -12.64 -16.18 -9.20
CA GLU A 51 -13.34 -15.67 -10.38
C GLU A 51 -12.78 -14.34 -10.91
N THR A 52 -11.94 -13.64 -10.13
CA THR A 52 -11.35 -12.37 -10.58
C THR A 52 -10.34 -12.58 -11.69
N THR A 53 -10.27 -11.63 -12.64
CA THR A 53 -9.39 -11.66 -13.81
C THR A 53 -8.15 -10.77 -13.67
N SER A 54 -7.68 -10.59 -12.44
CA SER A 54 -6.47 -9.86 -12.08
C SER A 54 -5.75 -10.57 -10.94
N SER A 55 -4.46 -10.33 -10.78
CA SER A 55 -3.70 -10.80 -9.62
C SER A 55 -4.16 -10.05 -8.38
N VAL A 56 -4.84 -10.75 -7.47
CA VAL A 56 -5.34 -10.23 -6.19
C VAL A 56 -4.90 -11.13 -5.07
N SER A 57 -4.38 -10.55 -3.99
CA SER A 57 -4.13 -11.23 -2.72
C SER A 57 -5.05 -10.69 -1.64
N ILE A 58 -5.45 -11.55 -0.72
CA ILE A 58 -6.25 -11.17 0.44
C ILE A 58 -5.58 -11.71 1.70
N ILE A 59 -5.51 -10.89 2.73
CA ILE A 59 -5.22 -11.29 4.11
C ILE A 59 -6.47 -10.99 4.94
N ASP A 60 -7.04 -12.02 5.53
CA ASP A 60 -8.20 -11.92 6.41
C ASP A 60 -7.81 -11.53 7.86
N LYS A 61 -8.83 -11.25 8.68
CA LYS A 61 -8.68 -10.87 10.07
C LYS A 61 -7.85 -11.88 10.87
N ASP A 62 -8.10 -13.17 10.68
CA ASP A 62 -7.42 -14.22 11.44
C ASP A 62 -5.93 -14.28 11.09
N ALA A 63 -5.57 -14.21 9.81
CA ALA A 63 -4.18 -14.15 9.37
C ALA A 63 -3.46 -12.90 9.89
N MET A 64 -4.11 -11.73 9.90
CA MET A 64 -3.54 -10.50 10.49
C MET A 64 -3.28 -10.68 11.99
N GLN A 65 -4.23 -11.25 12.72
CA GLN A 65 -4.10 -11.49 14.15
C GLN A 65 -3.05 -12.55 14.51
N GLN A 66 -2.92 -13.61 13.68
CA GLN A 66 -1.87 -14.63 13.84
C GLN A 66 -0.46 -14.06 13.63
N ARG A 67 -0.33 -13.03 12.81
CA ARG A 67 0.94 -12.34 12.52
C ARG A 67 1.24 -11.21 13.50
N HIS A 68 0.33 -10.89 14.40
CA HIS A 68 0.37 -9.69 15.24
C HIS A 68 0.54 -8.41 14.41
N SER A 69 -0.19 -8.31 13.32
CA SER A 69 -0.17 -7.12 12.48
C SER A 69 -1.01 -6.01 13.10
N GLN A 70 -0.41 -4.86 13.39
CA GLN A 70 -1.06 -3.68 13.99
C GLN A 70 -1.33 -2.60 12.94
N HIS A 71 -0.46 -2.50 11.94
CA HIS A 71 -0.52 -1.55 10.86
C HIS A 71 -0.39 -2.26 9.50
N LEU A 72 -0.91 -1.67 8.43
CA LEU A 72 -0.79 -2.21 7.07
C LEU A 72 0.65 -2.61 6.71
N GLN A 73 1.64 -1.81 7.12
CA GLN A 73 3.06 -2.09 6.93
C GLN A 73 3.46 -3.51 7.35
N ASP A 74 2.89 -4.02 8.43
CA ASP A 74 3.22 -5.33 8.99
C ASP A 74 2.84 -6.49 8.07
N THR A 75 1.96 -6.23 7.09
CA THR A 75 1.47 -7.22 6.13
C THR A 75 2.16 -7.16 4.77
N LEU A 76 2.82 -6.04 4.41
CA LEU A 76 3.29 -5.79 3.04
C LEU A 76 4.30 -6.83 2.55
N ASN A 77 5.22 -7.27 3.39
CA ASN A 77 6.20 -8.31 3.05
C ASN A 77 5.57 -9.70 2.81
N SER A 78 4.29 -9.88 3.12
CA SER A 78 3.57 -11.13 2.86
C SER A 78 3.07 -11.27 1.43
N PHE A 79 2.95 -10.15 0.74
CA PHE A 79 2.41 -10.12 -0.60
C PHE A 79 3.52 -10.23 -1.65
N ALA A 80 3.27 -11.03 -2.68
CA ALA A 80 4.16 -11.13 -3.82
C ALA A 80 4.24 -9.79 -4.58
N ASN A 81 5.44 -9.35 -4.98
CA ASN A 81 5.69 -8.10 -5.72
C ASN A 81 5.11 -6.83 -5.08
N VAL A 82 5.03 -6.80 -3.76
CA VAL A 82 4.70 -5.60 -3.00
C VAL A 82 5.89 -5.22 -2.13
N ASN A 83 6.38 -4.01 -2.28
CA ASN A 83 7.46 -3.46 -1.48
C ASN A 83 7.01 -2.11 -0.90
N PHE A 84 7.74 -1.60 0.07
CA PHE A 84 7.56 -0.25 0.58
C PHE A 84 8.92 0.39 0.84
N SER A 85 8.98 1.70 0.71
CA SER A 85 10.14 2.49 1.10
C SER A 85 9.90 3.14 2.46
N GLY A 86 10.92 3.11 3.32
CA GLY A 86 10.97 3.91 4.54
C GLY A 86 11.06 5.42 4.23
N GLY A 87 11.37 6.21 5.24
CA GLY A 87 11.47 7.66 5.17
C GLY A 87 10.27 8.36 5.80
N THR A 88 9.44 7.62 6.49
CA THR A 88 8.33 8.02 7.35
C THR A 88 8.28 7.07 8.54
N SER A 89 7.52 7.39 9.57
CA SER A 89 7.37 6.53 10.77
C SER A 89 6.69 5.19 10.44
N THR A 90 5.79 5.19 9.47
CA THR A 90 5.09 4.00 8.94
C THR A 90 5.09 4.00 7.42
N ALA A 91 4.80 2.86 6.78
CA ALA A 91 4.81 2.74 5.32
C ALA A 91 3.75 3.63 4.66
N ARG A 92 4.20 4.71 4.04
CA ARG A 92 3.38 5.67 3.29
C ARG A 92 3.51 5.47 1.78
N PHE A 93 4.69 5.04 1.34
CA PHE A 93 5.03 4.85 -0.08
C PHE A 93 5.17 3.36 -0.39
N ILE A 94 4.23 2.86 -1.18
CA ILE A 94 4.11 1.45 -1.53
C ILE A 94 4.40 1.29 -3.02
N GLN A 95 5.15 0.24 -3.35
CA GLN A 95 5.45 -0.13 -4.73
C GLN A 95 4.81 -1.48 -5.04
N ILE A 96 4.14 -1.58 -6.17
CA ILE A 96 3.59 -2.83 -6.71
C ILE A 96 4.26 -3.12 -8.04
N ARG A 97 4.87 -4.31 -8.16
CA ARG A 97 5.64 -4.70 -9.34
C ARG A 97 6.75 -3.70 -9.71
N GLY A 98 7.35 -3.07 -8.68
CA GLY A 98 8.39 -2.06 -8.79
C GLY A 98 7.88 -0.66 -9.17
N ILE A 99 6.59 -0.43 -9.27
CA ILE A 99 5.99 0.86 -9.61
C ILE A 99 5.38 1.49 -8.37
N GLY A 100 5.74 2.73 -8.05
CA GLY A 100 5.25 3.50 -6.91
C GLY A 100 6.23 4.59 -6.48
N GLU A 101 5.75 5.52 -5.67
CA GLU A 101 6.52 6.62 -5.11
C GLU A 101 7.46 6.11 -4.01
N ARG A 102 8.49 6.92 -3.66
CA ARG A 102 9.52 6.52 -2.71
C ARG A 102 9.83 7.54 -1.64
N SER A 103 9.27 8.74 -1.75
CA SER A 103 9.65 9.85 -0.88
C SER A 103 8.62 10.97 -0.92
N GLN A 104 8.48 11.66 0.21
CA GLN A 104 7.59 12.80 0.40
C GLN A 104 8.18 14.15 -0.01
N PHE A 105 9.47 14.24 -0.32
CA PHE A 105 10.13 15.51 -0.66
C PHE A 105 9.62 16.13 -1.97
N VAL A 106 9.02 15.34 -2.82
CA VAL A 106 8.25 15.79 -3.98
C VAL A 106 7.03 14.87 -4.02
N ASP A 107 6.02 15.22 -3.23
CA ASP A 107 4.80 14.45 -3.15
C ASP A 107 3.99 14.61 -4.44
N PRO A 108 3.70 13.53 -5.16
CA PRO A 108 2.68 13.60 -6.18
C PRO A 108 1.31 13.70 -5.51
N VAL A 109 0.47 14.59 -5.98
CA VAL A 109 -0.93 14.71 -5.53
C VAL A 109 -1.72 13.45 -5.87
N THR A 110 -1.28 12.71 -6.89
CA THR A 110 -1.86 11.44 -7.35
C THR A 110 -0.80 10.34 -7.29
N PRO A 111 -0.81 9.45 -6.30
CA PRO A 111 0.14 8.33 -6.22
C PRO A 111 -0.17 7.24 -7.25
N SER A 112 0.85 6.42 -7.58
CA SER A 112 0.72 5.29 -8.51
C SER A 112 -0.05 4.11 -7.92
N VAL A 113 -0.01 3.98 -6.58
CA VAL A 113 -0.69 2.91 -5.81
C VAL A 113 -1.70 3.57 -4.89
N GLY A 114 -2.97 3.18 -5.03
CA GLY A 114 -4.07 3.68 -4.22
C GLY A 114 -4.20 2.96 -2.88
N LEU A 115 -4.80 3.66 -1.92
CA LEU A 115 -5.20 3.11 -0.63
C LEU A 115 -6.64 3.56 -0.32
N LEU A 116 -7.55 2.61 -0.24
CA LEU A 116 -8.92 2.87 0.21
C LEU A 116 -9.17 2.18 1.55
N ILE A 117 -9.79 2.89 2.49
CA ILE A 117 -10.27 2.33 3.76
C ILE A 117 -11.78 2.55 3.82
N ASP A 118 -12.55 1.47 3.86
CA ASP A 118 -14.01 1.49 3.83
C ASP A 118 -14.59 2.32 2.65
N GLY A 119 -13.87 2.33 1.51
CA GLY A 119 -14.23 3.05 0.30
C GLY A 119 -13.95 4.57 0.34
N ILE A 120 -13.20 5.06 1.30
CA ILE A 120 -12.68 6.45 1.38
C ILE A 120 -11.22 6.45 0.90
N ASP A 121 -10.83 7.43 0.08
CA ASP A 121 -9.50 7.53 -0.51
C ASP A 121 -8.48 8.12 0.49
N TYR A 122 -7.64 7.25 1.06
CA TYR A 122 -6.49 7.58 1.92
C TYR A 122 -5.15 7.50 1.16
N SER A 123 -5.16 7.53 -0.16
CA SER A 123 -3.94 7.48 -0.95
C SER A 123 -2.95 8.59 -0.55
N GLY A 124 -1.72 8.21 -0.21
CA GLY A 124 -0.71 9.10 0.33
C GLY A 124 -0.80 9.37 1.85
N LEU A 125 -1.79 8.82 2.55
CA LEU A 125 -1.99 8.92 4.01
C LEU A 125 -1.87 7.54 4.68
N GLY A 126 -0.80 6.79 4.36
CA GLY A 126 -0.59 5.42 4.83
C GLY A 126 -0.59 5.25 6.35
N SER A 127 -0.22 6.29 7.11
CA SER A 127 -0.22 6.26 8.58
C SER A 127 -1.62 6.06 9.20
N ALA A 128 -2.71 6.32 8.46
CA ALA A 128 -4.08 6.03 8.90
C ALA A 128 -4.45 4.53 8.85
N ALA A 129 -3.58 3.66 8.32
CA ALA A 129 -3.91 2.28 8.00
C ALA A 129 -3.74 1.30 9.18
N SER A 130 -4.34 1.63 10.34
CA SER A 130 -4.46 0.73 11.50
C SER A 130 -5.33 -0.49 11.16
N LEU A 131 -4.88 -1.69 11.55
CA LEU A 131 -5.54 -2.97 11.24
C LEU A 131 -6.48 -3.48 12.33
N PHE A 132 -6.62 -2.77 13.47
CA PHE A 132 -7.57 -3.20 14.49
C PHE A 132 -9.01 -3.17 13.94
N ASP A 133 -9.74 -4.29 14.07
CA ASP A 133 -11.09 -4.49 13.56
C ASP A 133 -11.27 -4.35 12.03
N ILE A 134 -10.18 -4.50 11.26
CA ILE A 134 -10.23 -4.74 9.81
C ILE A 134 -10.57 -6.21 9.57
N ASN A 135 -11.53 -6.45 8.68
CA ASN A 135 -11.96 -7.80 8.29
C ASN A 135 -11.02 -8.40 7.24
N GLN A 136 -10.63 -7.61 6.24
CA GLN A 136 -9.70 -8.04 5.19
C GLN A 136 -8.90 -6.89 4.60
N VAL A 137 -7.71 -7.23 4.13
CA VAL A 137 -6.86 -6.38 3.29
C VAL A 137 -6.74 -7.03 1.92
N GLU A 138 -7.14 -6.31 0.88
CA GLU A 138 -7.02 -6.75 -0.51
C GLU A 138 -5.90 -5.98 -1.21
N VAL A 139 -5.08 -6.66 -1.99
CA VAL A 139 -4.03 -6.06 -2.81
C VAL A 139 -4.25 -6.45 -4.27
N PHE A 140 -4.65 -5.48 -5.08
CA PHE A 140 -4.76 -5.61 -6.53
C PHE A 140 -3.44 -5.22 -7.18
N ARG A 141 -2.87 -6.10 -8.00
CA ARG A 141 -1.64 -5.84 -8.74
C ARG A 141 -1.94 -5.54 -10.20
N GLY A 142 -1.23 -4.54 -10.73
CA GLY A 142 -1.45 -4.04 -12.08
C GLY A 142 -2.57 -3.01 -12.18
N PRO A 143 -2.82 -2.43 -13.38
CA PRO A 143 -3.69 -1.29 -13.57
C PRO A 143 -5.13 -1.54 -13.13
N GLN A 144 -5.62 -0.68 -12.24
CA GLN A 144 -7.03 -0.63 -11.79
C GLN A 144 -7.70 0.70 -12.17
N SER A 145 -7.05 1.53 -13.01
CA SER A 145 -7.56 2.86 -13.39
C SER A 145 -8.92 2.83 -14.09
N GLY A 146 -9.30 1.72 -14.73
CA GLY A 146 -10.64 1.53 -15.29
C GLY A 146 -11.77 1.61 -14.26
N ARG A 147 -11.51 1.20 -13.02
CA ARG A 147 -12.46 1.22 -11.90
C ARG A 147 -12.22 2.39 -10.95
N PHE A 148 -10.97 2.64 -10.56
CA PHE A 148 -10.61 3.54 -9.45
C PHE A 148 -9.92 4.84 -9.90
N GLY A 149 -9.62 5.02 -11.20
CA GLY A 149 -9.08 6.26 -11.76
C GLY A 149 -7.59 6.46 -11.53
N VAL A 150 -7.18 7.72 -11.36
CA VAL A 150 -5.77 8.18 -11.38
C VAL A 150 -4.88 7.57 -10.30
N ASN A 151 -5.42 7.27 -9.12
CA ASN A 151 -4.63 6.76 -7.98
C ASN A 151 -4.41 5.23 -8.03
N ALA A 152 -4.74 4.56 -9.13
CA ALA A 152 -4.68 3.10 -9.24
C ALA A 152 -3.98 2.63 -10.52
N MET A 153 -2.91 3.33 -10.94
CA MET A 153 -2.14 2.97 -12.13
C MET A 153 -1.40 1.65 -11.95
N ALA A 154 -0.67 1.49 -10.85
CA ALA A 154 0.16 0.32 -10.58
C ALA A 154 -0.58 -0.77 -9.78
N GLY A 155 -1.60 -0.38 -9.03
CA GLY A 155 -2.38 -1.26 -8.18
C GLY A 155 -3.15 -0.50 -7.11
N LEU A 156 -3.79 -1.25 -6.23
CA LEU A 156 -4.68 -0.72 -5.21
C LEU A 156 -4.65 -1.60 -3.97
N LEU A 157 -4.67 -0.98 -2.79
CA LEU A 157 -4.91 -1.63 -1.51
C LEU A 157 -6.28 -1.22 -0.99
N LEU A 158 -7.06 -2.21 -0.56
CA LEU A 158 -8.37 -2.00 0.06
C LEU A 158 -8.34 -2.58 1.47
N LEU A 159 -8.81 -1.81 2.42
CA LEU A 159 -9.01 -2.20 3.81
C LEU A 159 -10.50 -2.09 4.12
N ASP A 160 -11.12 -3.21 4.46
CA ASP A 160 -12.52 -3.24 4.85
C ASP A 160 -12.66 -3.56 6.33
N SER A 161 -13.32 -2.69 7.06
CA SER A 161 -13.66 -2.91 8.47
C SER A 161 -14.67 -4.05 8.63
N THR A 162 -14.72 -4.63 9.82
CA THR A 162 -15.77 -5.59 10.16
C THR A 162 -17.15 -4.95 10.02
N ALA A 163 -18.00 -5.54 9.17
CA ALA A 163 -19.32 -4.98 8.85
C ALA A 163 -20.28 -4.98 10.05
N PRO A 164 -21.22 -4.02 10.12
CA PRO A 164 -22.33 -4.05 11.07
C PRO A 164 -23.18 -5.31 10.94
N SER A 165 -23.62 -5.88 12.06
CA SER A 165 -24.51 -7.06 12.10
C SER A 165 -25.70 -6.83 13.03
N SER A 166 -26.74 -7.65 12.90
CA SER A 166 -27.90 -7.59 13.84
C SER A 166 -27.60 -8.19 15.20
N ASP A 167 -26.65 -9.13 15.26
CA ASP A 167 -26.28 -9.82 16.50
C ASP A 167 -25.26 -9.00 17.27
N PHE A 168 -25.44 -8.89 18.59
CA PHE A 168 -24.47 -8.23 19.43
C PHE A 168 -23.17 -9.05 19.45
N ASN A 169 -22.09 -8.45 18.99
CA ASN A 169 -20.77 -9.05 18.96
C ASN A 169 -19.68 -7.98 19.15
N GLY A 170 -18.51 -8.41 19.52
CA GLY A 170 -17.40 -7.49 19.72
C GLY A 170 -16.09 -8.20 20.01
N GLU A 171 -15.04 -7.40 20.14
CA GLU A 171 -13.70 -7.84 20.46
C GLU A 171 -13.02 -6.83 21.38
N PHE A 172 -12.32 -7.34 22.36
CA PHE A 172 -11.43 -6.59 23.21
C PHE A 172 -10.01 -7.15 23.04
N GLN A 173 -9.01 -6.29 22.88
CA GLN A 173 -7.61 -6.68 22.72
C GLN A 173 -6.70 -5.83 23.58
N LEU A 174 -5.72 -6.47 24.21
CA LEU A 174 -4.57 -5.83 24.86
C LEU A 174 -3.30 -6.52 24.40
N SER A 175 -2.28 -5.72 24.08
CA SER A 175 -0.95 -6.21 23.74
C SER A 175 0.13 -5.46 24.50
N ALA A 176 1.24 -6.15 24.79
CA ALA A 176 2.46 -5.57 25.33
C ALA A 176 3.68 -6.28 24.77
N GLY A 177 4.75 -5.53 24.47
CA GLY A 177 5.99 -6.04 23.88
C GLY A 177 7.23 -5.29 24.36
N ASN A 178 8.37 -5.66 23.80
CA ASN A 178 9.61 -4.88 23.98
C ASN A 178 9.49 -3.51 23.26
N TYR A 179 10.44 -2.61 23.48
CA TYR A 179 10.39 -1.21 23.05
C TYR A 179 9.17 -0.46 23.62
N SER A 180 8.82 -0.75 24.87
CA SER A 180 7.64 -0.19 25.57
C SER A 180 6.32 -0.33 24.79
N GLU A 181 6.25 -1.29 23.87
CA GLU A 181 5.04 -1.50 23.07
C GLU A 181 3.83 -1.79 23.94
N ALA A 182 2.76 -1.03 23.75
CA ALA A 182 1.45 -1.23 24.36
C ALA A 182 0.34 -0.94 23.34
N MET A 183 -0.68 -1.80 23.30
CA MET A 183 -1.86 -1.59 22.48
C MET A 183 -3.11 -1.96 23.25
N GLY A 184 -4.14 -1.13 23.15
CA GLY A 184 -5.48 -1.41 23.64
C GLY A 184 -6.52 -1.19 22.53
N GLY A 185 -7.43 -2.14 22.34
CA GLY A 185 -8.50 -2.05 21.35
C GLY A 185 -9.82 -2.57 21.86
N LEU A 186 -10.92 -1.93 21.42
CA LEU A 186 -12.29 -2.34 21.69
C LEU A 186 -13.13 -2.15 20.42
N ALA A 187 -13.78 -3.24 20.00
CA ALA A 187 -14.77 -3.19 18.94
C ALA A 187 -16.08 -3.80 19.44
N MET A 188 -17.23 -3.18 19.08
CA MET A 188 -18.54 -3.70 19.42
C MET A 188 -19.57 -3.34 18.37
N GLY A 189 -20.51 -4.22 18.11
CA GLY A 189 -21.59 -3.99 17.16
C GLY A 189 -22.86 -4.68 17.55
N GLY A 190 -23.93 -4.40 16.82
CA GLY A 190 -25.24 -4.99 17.01
C GLY A 190 -26.36 -4.10 16.51
N SER A 191 -27.59 -4.58 16.64
CA SER A 191 -28.77 -3.84 16.22
C SER A 191 -29.06 -2.67 17.17
N LEU A 192 -29.26 -1.47 16.58
CA LEU A 192 -29.79 -0.28 17.26
C LEU A 192 -31.30 -0.12 17.05
N GLY A 193 -32.01 -1.22 16.79
CA GLY A 193 -33.44 -1.23 16.53
C GLY A 193 -33.79 -0.53 15.22
N ALA A 194 -34.67 0.49 15.27
CA ALA A 194 -35.11 1.21 14.07
C ALA A 194 -34.04 2.06 13.38
N LEU A 195 -32.90 2.28 14.03
CA LEU A 195 -31.77 3.01 13.43
C LEU A 195 -30.91 2.11 12.53
N GLY A 196 -31.04 0.78 12.66
CA GLY A 196 -30.25 -0.16 11.86
C GLY A 196 -29.24 -0.95 12.67
N ASN A 197 -28.22 -1.48 12.00
CA ASN A 197 -27.11 -2.21 12.60
C ASN A 197 -25.87 -1.33 12.63
N ALA A 198 -25.16 -1.31 13.75
CA ALA A 198 -23.98 -0.48 13.90
C ALA A 198 -22.76 -1.29 14.36
N ARG A 199 -21.58 -0.77 14.04
CA ARG A 199 -20.29 -1.22 14.57
C ARG A 199 -19.45 0.00 14.95
N PHE A 200 -18.83 -0.08 16.11
CA PHE A 200 -17.87 0.91 16.60
C PHE A 200 -16.59 0.20 16.95
N SER A 201 -15.45 0.76 16.58
CA SER A 201 -14.13 0.31 17.01
C SER A 201 -13.25 1.49 17.40
N VAL A 202 -12.37 1.27 18.35
CA VAL A 202 -11.33 2.21 18.78
C VAL A 202 -10.10 1.45 19.22
N SER A 203 -8.93 1.92 18.83
CA SER A 203 -7.64 1.38 19.25
C SER A 203 -6.63 2.47 19.48
N GLN A 204 -5.74 2.24 20.47
CA GLN A 204 -4.57 3.05 20.77
C GLN A 204 -3.35 2.15 20.73
N PHE A 205 -2.33 2.54 19.98
CA PHE A 205 -1.02 1.90 19.90
C PHE A 205 0.06 2.86 20.33
N GLN A 206 1.01 2.41 21.16
CA GLN A 206 2.17 3.18 21.60
C GLN A 206 3.42 2.34 21.59
N GLN A 207 4.56 2.95 21.24
CA GLN A 207 5.88 2.31 21.23
C GLN A 207 6.98 3.40 21.24
N ASP A 208 8.14 3.13 21.85
CA ASP A 208 9.26 4.10 21.92
C ASP A 208 10.01 4.25 20.59
N GLY A 209 9.89 3.30 19.66
CA GLY A 209 10.68 3.24 18.43
C GLY A 209 11.91 2.34 18.55
N TYR A 210 12.84 2.45 17.60
CA TYR A 210 13.99 1.52 17.50
C TYR A 210 15.34 2.25 17.48
N MET A 211 15.34 3.57 17.59
CA MET A 211 16.53 4.41 17.63
C MET A 211 16.77 4.95 19.03
N GLU A 212 18.03 5.00 19.45
CA GLU A 212 18.47 5.67 20.67
C GLU A 212 19.17 6.99 20.28
N ASN A 213 18.65 8.10 20.75
CA ASN A 213 19.30 9.40 20.58
C ASN A 213 20.28 9.64 21.74
N THR A 214 21.55 9.34 21.48
CA THR A 214 22.61 9.41 22.49
C THR A 214 23.05 10.84 22.80
N TYR A 215 22.77 11.81 21.94
CA TYR A 215 23.03 13.24 22.21
C TYR A 215 22.01 13.80 23.22
N LEU A 216 20.75 13.49 23.05
CA LEU A 216 19.65 13.95 23.91
C LEU A 216 19.41 13.04 25.14
N ASP A 217 20.08 11.88 25.22
CA ASP A 217 19.83 10.82 26.24
C ASP A 217 18.35 10.40 26.24
N LYS A 218 17.81 10.03 25.06
CA LYS A 218 16.41 9.65 24.83
C LYS A 218 16.30 8.37 24.02
N GLU A 219 15.30 7.54 24.35
CA GLU A 219 14.96 6.28 23.66
C GLU A 219 13.63 6.39 22.85
N ASP A 220 13.02 7.57 22.79
CA ASP A 220 11.66 7.80 22.26
C ASP A 220 11.58 8.85 21.14
N THR A 221 12.71 9.19 20.47
CA THR A 221 12.72 10.17 19.39
C THR A 221 12.12 9.63 18.07
N GLU A 222 11.95 8.31 17.97
CA GLU A 222 11.25 7.61 16.89
C GLU A 222 9.95 6.96 17.40
N GLN A 223 9.36 7.49 18.48
CA GLN A 223 8.14 6.93 19.10
C GLN A 223 6.97 6.81 18.11
N ARG A 224 6.07 5.89 18.39
CA ARG A 224 4.74 5.80 17.77
C ARG A 224 3.67 6.01 18.82
N ASP A 225 2.69 6.88 18.50
CA ASP A 225 1.47 7.11 19.30
C ASP A 225 0.30 7.29 18.32
N GLU A 226 -0.56 6.27 18.21
CA GLU A 226 -1.54 6.17 17.15
C GLU A 226 -2.91 5.80 17.71
N LEU A 227 -3.86 6.72 17.59
CA LEU A 227 -5.28 6.50 17.90
C LEU A 227 -6.07 6.35 16.60
N SER A 228 -6.87 5.29 16.51
CA SER A 228 -7.82 5.10 15.41
C SER A 228 -9.20 4.77 15.96
N ALA A 229 -10.23 5.43 15.43
CA ALA A 229 -11.63 5.15 15.77
C ALA A 229 -12.49 5.11 14.50
N ARG A 230 -13.40 4.13 14.42
CA ARG A 230 -14.32 3.96 13.29
C ARG A 230 -15.74 3.68 13.79
N PHE A 231 -16.71 4.18 13.04
CA PHE A 231 -18.13 3.91 13.27
C PHE A 231 -18.81 3.64 11.93
N LEU A 232 -19.43 2.48 11.82
CA LEU A 232 -20.19 2.04 10.66
C LEU A 232 -21.65 1.85 11.08
N LEU A 233 -22.60 2.27 10.21
CA LEU A 233 -24.03 2.12 10.45
C LEU A 233 -24.75 1.80 9.13
N ASP A 234 -25.46 0.68 9.11
CA ASP A 234 -26.35 0.26 8.04
C ASP A 234 -27.80 0.48 8.45
N THR A 235 -28.49 1.39 7.76
CA THR A 235 -29.88 1.77 8.04
C THR A 235 -30.80 1.43 6.89
N GLU A 236 -31.76 0.53 7.09
CA GLU A 236 -32.85 0.30 6.16
C GLU A 236 -33.87 1.43 6.26
N LEU A 237 -33.81 2.44 5.37
CA LEU A 237 -34.75 3.55 5.34
C LEU A 237 -36.16 3.09 4.89
N SER A 238 -36.20 2.08 4.05
CA SER A 238 -37.39 1.34 3.61
C SER A 238 -36.97 0.01 3.00
N LYS A 239 -37.93 -0.84 2.57
CA LYS A 239 -37.60 -2.11 1.87
C LYS A 239 -36.77 -1.94 0.61
N ASP A 240 -36.73 -0.77 -0.01
CA ASP A 240 -36.04 -0.48 -1.28
C ASP A 240 -34.86 0.47 -1.10
N TRP A 241 -34.61 1.01 0.08
CA TRP A 241 -33.56 1.99 0.34
C TRP A 241 -32.69 1.60 1.53
N LEU A 242 -31.41 1.45 1.29
CA LEU A 242 -30.37 1.23 2.29
C LEU A 242 -29.44 2.44 2.35
N LEU A 243 -29.20 2.97 3.55
CA LEU A 243 -28.19 3.99 3.82
C LEU A 243 -27.06 3.37 4.62
N GLN A 244 -25.84 3.46 4.11
CA GLN A 244 -24.61 3.11 4.82
C GLN A 244 -23.87 4.37 5.20
N THR A 245 -23.46 4.46 6.45
CA THR A 245 -22.68 5.58 7.00
C THR A 245 -21.40 5.06 7.58
N VAL A 246 -20.28 5.70 7.22
CA VAL A 246 -18.94 5.43 7.77
C VAL A 246 -18.36 6.73 8.30
N LEU A 247 -17.82 6.68 9.51
CA LEU A 247 -17.08 7.77 10.14
C LEU A 247 -15.73 7.25 10.59
N HIS A 248 -14.65 7.96 10.27
CA HIS A 248 -13.30 7.68 10.74
C HIS A 248 -12.75 8.90 11.49
N TYR A 249 -11.93 8.60 12.49
CA TYR A 249 -11.04 9.54 13.16
C TYR A 249 -9.69 8.87 13.39
N ASN A 250 -8.62 9.52 13.00
CA ASN A 250 -7.25 9.08 13.28
C ASN A 250 -6.46 10.25 13.85
N ASP A 251 -5.63 9.96 14.85
CA ASP A 251 -4.68 10.89 15.46
C ASP A 251 -3.36 10.13 15.66
N VAL A 252 -2.34 10.53 14.89
CA VAL A 252 -1.01 9.93 14.84
C VAL A 252 -0.01 11.01 15.24
N ASP A 253 0.69 10.82 16.36
CA ASP A 253 1.75 11.71 16.84
C ASP A 253 3.06 10.93 16.97
N ASN A 254 3.64 10.57 15.83
CA ASN A 254 4.87 9.79 15.76
C ASN A 254 6.09 10.70 15.72
N GLY A 255 7.19 10.28 16.35
CA GLY A 255 8.52 10.84 16.17
C GLY A 255 9.16 10.37 14.85
N TYR A 256 10.21 11.07 14.44
CA TYR A 256 11.00 10.67 13.27
C TYR A 256 12.47 11.03 13.45
N ASP A 257 13.31 10.01 13.72
CA ASP A 257 14.76 10.12 13.95
C ASP A 257 15.45 8.86 13.44
N ALA A 258 15.23 8.51 12.16
CA ALA A 258 15.45 7.17 11.60
C ALA A 258 16.82 6.95 10.96
N PHE A 259 17.68 7.99 10.89
CA PHE A 259 19.00 7.94 10.27
C PHE A 259 20.11 8.25 11.27
N SER A 260 21.30 7.74 10.99
CA SER A 260 22.49 7.92 11.80
C SER A 260 23.71 8.10 10.90
N LEU A 261 24.63 8.97 11.28
CA LEU A 261 25.90 9.19 10.57
C LEU A 261 26.79 7.94 10.54
N ASP A 262 26.60 7.03 11.48
CA ASP A 262 27.39 5.80 11.61
C ASP A 262 26.67 4.53 11.13
N ASN A 263 25.46 4.67 10.53
CA ASN A 263 24.60 3.55 10.12
C ASN A 263 24.37 2.53 11.25
N THR A 264 23.98 3.04 12.41
CA THR A 264 23.61 2.24 13.59
C THR A 264 22.20 2.63 14.04
N ARG A 265 21.69 1.98 15.09
CA ARG A 265 20.44 2.39 15.75
C ARG A 265 20.70 3.44 16.85
N GLU A 266 21.80 4.16 16.77
CA GLU A 266 22.15 5.27 17.64
C GLU A 266 22.27 6.54 16.79
N THR A 267 21.50 7.57 17.11
CA THR A 267 21.54 8.88 16.43
C THR A 267 22.15 9.95 17.34
N LEU A 268 22.60 11.02 16.72
CA LEU A 268 23.19 12.19 17.38
C LEU A 268 22.38 13.48 17.13
N SER A 269 21.19 13.35 16.55
CA SER A 269 20.32 14.47 16.19
C SER A 269 20.02 15.37 17.39
N ASP A 270 20.18 16.68 17.24
CA ASP A 270 19.83 17.65 18.27
C ASP A 270 18.39 18.19 18.11
N GLU A 271 17.79 18.05 16.92
CA GLU A 271 16.41 18.41 16.59
C GLU A 271 15.63 17.25 15.94
N PRO A 272 15.30 16.16 16.67
CA PRO A 272 14.53 15.05 16.12
C PRO A 272 13.22 15.52 15.48
N GLY A 273 12.88 14.95 14.34
CA GLY A 273 11.67 15.28 13.60
C GLY A 273 10.41 14.60 14.13
N PHE A 274 9.36 14.67 13.33
CA PHE A 274 8.06 14.04 13.61
C PHE A 274 7.35 13.61 12.33
N ASP A 275 6.37 12.71 12.47
CA ASP A 275 5.48 12.28 11.39
C ASP A 275 4.05 12.15 11.96
N ARG A 276 3.20 13.13 11.67
CA ARG A 276 1.91 13.37 12.29
C ARG A 276 0.76 13.34 11.29
N LEU A 277 -0.38 12.85 11.73
CA LEU A 277 -1.63 12.89 10.98
C LEU A 277 -2.80 13.07 11.94
N GLU A 278 -3.59 14.12 11.79
CA GLU A 278 -4.95 14.16 12.31
C GLU A 278 -5.92 14.09 11.13
N SER A 279 -6.87 13.15 11.13
CA SER A 279 -7.83 13.03 10.04
C SER A 279 -9.23 12.69 10.51
N GLN A 280 -10.22 13.23 9.80
CA GLN A 280 -11.63 12.92 9.97
C GLN A 280 -12.24 12.60 8.62
N ALA A 281 -13.02 11.54 8.55
CA ALA A 281 -13.68 11.18 7.29
C ALA A 281 -15.13 10.76 7.50
N LEU A 282 -15.95 11.10 6.50
CA LEU A 282 -17.35 10.71 6.40
C LEU A 282 -17.61 10.09 5.04
N ARG A 283 -18.27 8.94 5.00
CA ARG A 283 -18.90 8.38 3.81
C ARG A 283 -20.37 8.15 4.04
N LEU A 284 -21.20 8.59 3.10
CA LEU A 284 -22.61 8.23 3.01
C LEU A 284 -22.86 7.54 1.67
N GLN A 285 -23.35 6.31 1.71
CA GLN A 285 -23.77 5.60 0.52
C GLN A 285 -25.26 5.25 0.60
N LEU A 286 -26.03 5.71 -0.36
CA LEU A 286 -27.45 5.45 -0.48
C LEU A 286 -27.69 4.49 -1.65
N SER A 287 -28.23 3.31 -1.37
CA SER A 287 -28.54 2.29 -2.36
C SER A 287 -30.04 2.15 -2.55
N TYR A 288 -30.49 2.21 -3.82
CA TYR A 288 -31.86 1.92 -4.21
C TYR A 288 -31.96 0.54 -4.84
N LEU A 289 -32.68 -0.35 -4.20
CA LEU A 289 -32.84 -1.78 -4.53
C LEU A 289 -34.22 -2.09 -5.16
N GLY A 290 -35.03 -1.07 -5.46
CA GLY A 290 -36.41 -1.24 -5.92
C GLY A 290 -36.54 -1.48 -7.44
N PHE A 291 -35.45 -1.47 -8.20
CA PHE A 291 -35.51 -1.85 -9.61
C PHE A 291 -35.59 -3.37 -9.76
N ASN A 292 -36.08 -3.80 -10.94
CA ASN A 292 -36.08 -5.21 -11.27
C ASN A 292 -34.74 -5.59 -11.89
N ASN A 293 -33.96 -6.40 -11.19
CA ASN A 293 -32.64 -6.89 -11.63
C ASN A 293 -31.55 -5.82 -11.79
N SER A 294 -31.64 -4.71 -11.08
CA SER A 294 -30.58 -3.72 -11.02
C SER A 294 -30.70 -2.85 -9.78
N ARG A 295 -29.61 -2.22 -9.36
CA ARG A 295 -29.59 -1.28 -8.25
C ARG A 295 -28.85 0.00 -8.62
N LEU A 296 -29.21 1.09 -7.94
CA LEU A 296 -28.55 2.37 -8.05
C LEU A 296 -27.83 2.66 -6.72
N GLU A 297 -26.54 2.92 -6.78
CA GLU A 297 -25.72 3.30 -5.64
C GLU A 297 -25.24 4.74 -5.82
N MET A 298 -25.40 5.56 -4.79
CA MET A 298 -24.96 6.94 -4.76
C MET A 298 -24.11 7.15 -3.51
N SER A 299 -22.90 7.61 -3.65
CA SER A 299 -22.02 7.89 -2.51
C SER A 299 -21.47 9.30 -2.55
N ILE A 300 -21.27 9.86 -1.36
CA ILE A 300 -20.49 11.07 -1.12
C ILE A 300 -19.51 10.78 -0.01
N ASN A 301 -18.26 11.21 -0.19
CA ASN A 301 -17.24 11.11 0.84
C ASN A 301 -16.62 12.49 1.07
N GLN A 302 -16.22 12.74 2.31
CA GLN A 302 -15.37 13.85 2.70
C GLN A 302 -14.26 13.32 3.58
N LEU A 303 -13.04 13.79 3.35
CA LEU A 303 -11.86 13.53 4.17
C LEU A 303 -11.15 14.85 4.39
N ASP A 304 -11.00 15.23 5.66
CA ASP A 304 -10.18 16.34 6.11
C ASP A 304 -8.95 15.74 6.81
N ALA A 305 -7.74 16.15 6.46
CA ALA A 305 -6.50 15.62 7.02
C ALA A 305 -5.42 16.69 7.15
N ASP A 306 -4.93 16.87 8.37
CA ASP A 306 -3.77 17.69 8.70
C ASP A 306 -2.58 16.78 8.90
N THR A 307 -1.50 16.99 8.14
CA THR A 307 -0.26 16.23 8.25
C THR A 307 0.92 17.12 8.61
N GLY A 308 1.81 16.61 9.45
CA GLY A 308 3.07 17.22 9.76
C GLY A 308 4.20 16.23 9.58
N TYR A 309 5.23 16.60 8.84
CA TYR A 309 6.43 15.79 8.69
C TYR A 309 7.66 16.67 8.82
N ALA A 310 8.59 16.29 9.68
CA ALA A 310 9.83 17.01 9.86
C ALA A 310 10.99 16.07 10.13
N TYR A 311 12.19 16.53 9.82
CA TYR A 311 13.42 15.78 10.07
C TYR A 311 14.60 16.71 10.27
N ASP A 312 15.54 16.28 11.10
CA ASP A 312 16.88 16.80 11.17
C ASP A 312 17.63 16.41 9.89
N GLU A 313 18.09 17.40 9.09
CA GLU A 313 18.72 17.14 7.80
C GLU A 313 20.18 16.70 7.96
N ASP A 314 20.85 17.11 9.04
CA ASP A 314 22.25 16.80 9.31
C ASP A 314 22.48 15.61 10.27
N TRP A 315 21.42 15.12 10.93
CA TRP A 315 21.42 13.96 11.86
C TRP A 315 22.46 14.04 12.98
N THR A 316 22.78 15.25 13.41
CA THR A 316 23.82 15.49 14.40
C THR A 316 23.60 16.78 15.19
N TYR A 317 24.66 17.39 15.70
CA TYR A 317 24.58 18.59 16.50
C TYR A 317 25.70 19.58 16.15
N GLU A 318 25.45 20.87 16.37
CA GLU A 318 26.42 21.93 16.18
C GLU A 318 27.71 21.70 16.99
N GLY A 319 28.85 21.72 16.33
CA GLY A 319 30.15 21.57 16.95
C GLY A 319 30.65 20.14 17.13
N ILE A 320 29.99 19.14 16.53
CA ILE A 320 30.50 17.76 16.48
C ILE A 320 31.90 17.67 15.84
N ALA A 321 32.18 18.50 14.85
CA ALA A 321 33.49 18.65 14.22
C ALA A 321 33.90 20.12 14.25
N PRO A 322 34.99 20.50 14.93
CA PRO A 322 35.41 21.91 15.04
C PRO A 322 35.65 22.56 13.67
N GLY A 323 35.01 23.69 13.43
CA GLY A 323 35.07 24.43 12.17
C GLY A 323 34.00 24.01 11.15
N TRP A 324 33.11 23.11 11.53
CA TRP A 324 31.96 22.64 10.75
C TRP A 324 30.70 22.87 11.60
N GLU A 325 30.44 24.11 11.98
CA GLU A 325 29.20 24.47 12.67
C GLU A 325 28.09 24.55 11.62
N TYR A 326 27.28 23.52 11.53
CA TYR A 326 26.13 23.40 10.61
C TYR A 326 24.96 22.77 11.36
N SER A 327 23.77 23.26 11.11
CA SER A 327 22.53 22.66 11.57
C SER A 327 21.43 22.97 10.56
N SER A 328 20.56 22.02 10.29
CA SER A 328 19.49 22.16 9.30
C SER A 328 18.29 21.33 9.69
N PHE A 329 17.11 21.93 9.65
CA PHE A 329 15.85 21.31 9.95
C PHE A 329 14.81 21.63 8.88
N ASP A 330 14.05 20.63 8.43
CA ASP A 330 13.05 20.76 7.36
C ASP A 330 11.71 20.22 7.83
N ALA A 331 10.67 21.07 7.82
CA ALA A 331 9.33 20.72 8.27
C ALA A 331 8.29 21.04 7.20
N TYR A 332 7.37 20.12 7.02
CA TYR A 332 6.29 20.16 6.02
C TYR A 332 4.95 20.00 6.73
N PHE A 333 4.07 20.97 6.62
CA PHE A 333 2.71 20.94 7.14
C PHE A 333 1.76 21.00 5.96
N ARG A 334 0.83 20.03 5.87
CA ARG A 334 -0.17 20.00 4.81
C ARG A 334 -1.57 19.88 5.39
N GLU A 335 -2.44 20.79 4.93
CA GLU A 335 -3.89 20.69 5.14
C GLU A 335 -4.49 20.12 3.85
N ARG A 336 -5.26 19.04 3.95
CA ARG A 336 -5.89 18.35 2.83
C ARG A 336 -7.40 18.23 3.05
N ASP A 337 -8.18 18.71 2.08
CA ASP A 337 -9.64 18.55 2.01
C ASP A 337 -10.00 17.80 0.72
N ASP A 338 -10.59 16.61 0.85
CA ASP A 338 -11.01 15.76 -0.25
C ASP A 338 -12.53 15.59 -0.22
N LYS A 339 -13.19 15.80 -1.36
CA LYS A 339 -14.61 15.54 -1.57
C LYS A 339 -14.83 14.67 -2.78
N THR A 340 -15.55 13.58 -2.62
CA THR A 340 -15.92 12.72 -3.75
C THR A 340 -17.42 12.54 -3.83
N ALA A 341 -17.93 12.38 -5.04
CA ALA A 341 -19.29 11.99 -5.30
C ALA A 341 -19.32 10.95 -6.42
N GLU A 342 -20.06 9.89 -6.23
CA GLU A 342 -20.18 8.83 -7.22
C GLU A 342 -21.63 8.35 -7.35
N VAL A 343 -22.02 8.06 -8.57
CA VAL A 343 -23.31 7.41 -8.88
C VAL A 343 -23.01 6.21 -9.76
N ARG A 344 -23.41 5.04 -9.31
CA ARG A 344 -23.29 3.77 -10.03
C ARG A 344 -24.67 3.14 -10.25
N TRP A 345 -24.92 2.74 -11.47
CA TRP A 345 -26.07 1.92 -11.82
C TRP A 345 -25.58 0.58 -12.35
N LEU A 346 -25.96 -0.51 -11.71
CA LEU A 346 -25.43 -1.84 -11.99
C LEU A 346 -26.51 -2.91 -11.93
N SER A 347 -26.31 -3.99 -12.72
CA SER A 347 -27.15 -5.17 -12.68
C SER A 347 -26.92 -5.97 -11.40
N ASP A 348 -27.96 -6.64 -10.88
CA ASP A 348 -27.84 -7.57 -9.75
C ASP A 348 -27.50 -8.98 -10.21
N ASP A 349 -28.24 -9.48 -11.22
CA ASP A 349 -28.01 -10.79 -11.82
C ASP A 349 -27.76 -10.65 -13.33
N PRO A 350 -27.12 -11.64 -13.98
CA PRO A 350 -26.95 -11.63 -15.42
C PRO A 350 -28.31 -11.52 -16.15
N GLU A 351 -28.36 -10.63 -17.12
CA GLU A 351 -29.54 -10.45 -18.00
C GLU A 351 -29.14 -10.43 -19.47
N ALA A 352 -30.08 -10.81 -20.34
CA ALA A 352 -29.80 -10.89 -21.77
C ALA A 352 -29.66 -9.51 -22.43
N LEU A 353 -28.42 -9.03 -22.58
CA LEU A 353 -28.06 -7.89 -23.40
C LEU A 353 -27.55 -8.38 -24.77
N PHE A 354 -28.18 -7.92 -25.85
CA PHE A 354 -27.84 -8.34 -27.22
C PHE A 354 -27.93 -9.86 -27.43
N GLY A 355 -28.71 -10.58 -26.60
CA GLY A 355 -28.88 -12.03 -26.67
C GLY A 355 -27.79 -12.85 -25.97
N ILE A 356 -26.96 -12.19 -25.14
CA ILE A 356 -25.91 -12.80 -24.34
C ILE A 356 -26.17 -12.44 -22.87
N ASP A 357 -26.12 -13.40 -21.98
CA ASP A 357 -26.23 -13.15 -20.54
C ASP A 357 -25.09 -12.25 -20.08
N SER A 358 -25.41 -11.14 -19.48
CA SER A 358 -24.46 -10.05 -19.22
C SER A 358 -24.73 -9.38 -17.88
N GLU A 359 -23.67 -9.02 -17.19
CA GLU A 359 -23.65 -8.12 -16.05
C GLU A 359 -23.06 -6.79 -16.50
N TRP A 360 -23.53 -5.68 -15.95
CA TRP A 360 -23.05 -4.37 -16.38
C TRP A 360 -23.02 -3.36 -15.23
N VAL A 361 -22.11 -2.39 -15.35
CA VAL A 361 -21.98 -1.21 -14.48
C VAL A 361 -21.83 0.02 -15.36
N LEU A 362 -22.52 1.11 -14.98
CA LEU A 362 -22.33 2.45 -15.50
C LEU A 362 -22.12 3.39 -14.33
N GLY A 363 -21.09 4.22 -14.37
CA GLY A 363 -20.74 5.12 -13.28
C GLY A 363 -20.35 6.52 -13.73
N LEU A 364 -20.70 7.48 -12.88
CA LEU A 364 -20.24 8.86 -12.91
C LEU A 364 -19.50 9.13 -11.62
N TYR A 365 -18.32 9.72 -11.72
CA TYR A 365 -17.46 10.05 -10.59
C TYR A 365 -17.01 11.50 -10.65
N TYR A 366 -16.96 12.13 -9.51
CA TYR A 366 -16.41 13.47 -9.30
C TYR A 366 -15.52 13.47 -8.07
N TYR A 367 -14.39 14.14 -8.16
CA TYR A 367 -13.44 14.33 -7.08
C TYR A 367 -12.92 15.76 -7.07
N ASP A 368 -12.90 16.38 -5.89
CA ASP A 368 -12.38 17.71 -5.61
C ASP A 368 -11.41 17.57 -4.44
N LYS A 369 -10.14 17.92 -4.66
CA LYS A 369 -9.06 17.81 -3.69
C LYS A 369 -8.33 19.12 -3.61
N SER A 370 -8.15 19.63 -2.39
CA SER A 370 -7.30 20.78 -2.08
C SER A 370 -6.17 20.35 -1.15
N VAL A 371 -4.96 20.77 -1.44
CA VAL A 371 -3.78 20.56 -0.58
C VAL A 371 -3.09 21.89 -0.41
N GLN A 372 -3.03 22.39 0.83
CA GLN A 372 -2.24 23.56 1.23
C GLN A 372 -0.97 23.07 1.90
N LEU A 373 0.18 23.53 1.45
CA LEU A 373 1.48 23.22 2.02
C LEU A 373 2.09 24.47 2.65
N THR A 374 2.55 24.33 3.87
CA THR A 374 3.54 25.24 4.48
C THR A 374 4.79 24.44 4.79
N ARG A 375 5.91 24.81 4.17
CA ARG A 375 7.22 24.27 4.48
C ARG A 375 7.99 25.31 5.27
N ASP A 376 8.52 24.92 6.43
CA ASP A 376 9.40 25.71 7.28
C ASP A 376 10.79 25.08 7.26
N TYR A 377 11.74 25.78 6.60
CA TYR A 377 13.09 25.32 6.41
C TYR A 377 14.07 26.21 7.13
N PHE A 378 14.87 25.66 8.00
CA PHE A 378 15.97 26.32 8.64
C PHE A 378 17.30 25.69 8.22
N ASN A 379 18.24 26.54 7.83
CA ASN A 379 19.62 26.15 7.54
C ASN A 379 20.55 27.20 8.12
N TRP A 380 21.53 26.79 8.89
CA TRP A 380 22.47 27.68 9.57
C TRP A 380 23.16 28.65 8.62
N ASP A 381 23.58 28.19 7.44
CA ASP A 381 24.25 29.03 6.45
C ASP A 381 23.36 30.17 5.92
N LEU A 382 22.06 29.94 5.85
CA LEU A 382 21.08 30.94 5.43
C LEU A 382 20.79 31.96 6.55
N GLY A 383 20.97 31.58 7.81
CA GLY A 383 20.85 32.44 8.99
C GLY A 383 19.44 32.94 9.30
N VAL A 384 18.42 32.52 8.53
CA VAL A 384 16.99 32.81 8.71
C VAL A 384 16.14 31.62 8.25
N PRO A 385 15.02 31.34 8.93
CA PRO A 385 14.07 30.39 8.42
C PRO A 385 13.51 30.83 7.06
N ALA A 386 13.39 29.89 6.13
CA ALA A 386 12.76 30.08 4.84
C ALA A 386 11.37 29.44 4.87
N ILE A 387 10.32 30.23 4.65
CA ILE A 387 8.94 29.74 4.60
C ILE A 387 8.50 29.71 3.14
N PHE A 388 8.05 28.52 2.71
CA PHE A 388 7.44 28.30 1.41
C PHE A 388 6.00 27.84 1.61
N GLU A 389 5.07 28.46 0.86
CA GLU A 389 3.65 28.11 0.90
C GLU A 389 3.17 27.79 -0.51
N SER A 390 2.28 26.80 -0.66
CA SER A 390 1.62 26.50 -1.93
C SER A 390 0.20 26.01 -1.73
N ASP A 391 -0.66 26.37 -2.69
CA ASP A 391 -2.02 25.87 -2.84
C ASP A 391 -2.09 24.99 -4.10
N TYR A 392 -2.59 23.79 -3.97
CA TYR A 392 -2.77 22.82 -5.06
C TYR A 392 -4.20 22.28 -5.07
N ASP A 393 -5.01 22.73 -6.00
CA ASP A 393 -6.39 22.28 -6.19
C ASP A 393 -6.48 21.35 -7.40
N SER A 394 -7.11 20.19 -7.23
CA SER A 394 -7.32 19.18 -8.26
C SER A 394 -8.79 18.82 -8.38
N LYS A 395 -9.34 18.87 -9.59
CA LYS A 395 -10.72 18.45 -9.88
C LYS A 395 -10.74 17.39 -10.95
N HIS A 396 -11.41 16.29 -10.67
CA HIS A 396 -11.55 15.18 -11.61
C HIS A 396 -13.03 14.91 -11.89
N GLY A 397 -13.33 14.63 -13.15
CA GLY A 397 -14.65 14.14 -13.53
C GLY A 397 -14.51 12.93 -14.45
N ALA A 398 -15.18 11.83 -14.14
CA ALA A 398 -15.09 10.62 -14.94
C ALA A 398 -16.45 10.01 -15.29
N LEU A 399 -16.49 9.43 -16.50
CA LEU A 399 -17.51 8.49 -16.93
C LEU A 399 -16.85 7.13 -17.13
N TYR A 400 -17.42 6.09 -16.55
CA TYR A 400 -16.91 4.75 -16.68
C TYR A 400 -18.01 3.70 -16.79
N GLY A 401 -17.63 2.51 -17.24
CA GLY A 401 -18.51 1.36 -17.27
C GLY A 401 -17.76 0.05 -17.43
N GLU A 402 -18.37 -1.02 -16.98
CA GLU A 402 -17.88 -2.39 -17.15
C GLU A 402 -19.01 -3.27 -17.67
N LEU A 403 -18.69 -4.16 -18.60
CA LEU A 403 -19.60 -5.14 -19.18
C LEU A 403 -18.95 -6.54 -19.08
N THR A 404 -19.58 -7.41 -18.33
CA THR A 404 -19.27 -8.84 -18.31
C THR A 404 -20.26 -9.59 -19.18
N GLN A 405 -19.77 -10.39 -20.14
CA GLN A 405 -20.60 -11.19 -21.05
C GLN A 405 -20.29 -12.66 -20.90
N HIS A 406 -21.31 -13.47 -20.62
CA HIS A 406 -21.22 -14.93 -20.48
C HIS A 406 -21.55 -15.60 -21.82
N TRP A 407 -20.52 -15.83 -22.65
CA TRP A 407 -20.68 -16.41 -23.99
C TRP A 407 -21.12 -17.88 -23.95
N THR A 408 -20.68 -18.58 -22.93
CA THR A 408 -21.07 -19.96 -22.61
C THR A 408 -20.99 -20.13 -21.08
N ASP A 409 -21.45 -21.26 -20.56
CA ASP A 409 -21.31 -21.61 -19.14
C ASP A 409 -19.85 -21.55 -18.63
N ARG A 410 -18.86 -21.57 -19.53
CA ARG A 410 -17.43 -21.63 -19.19
C ARG A 410 -16.60 -20.43 -19.69
N VAL A 411 -17.12 -19.64 -20.59
CA VAL A 411 -16.38 -18.55 -21.22
C VAL A 411 -17.05 -17.22 -20.97
N SER A 412 -16.34 -16.29 -20.35
CA SER A 412 -16.81 -14.94 -20.13
C SER A 412 -15.76 -13.92 -20.58
N THR A 413 -16.21 -12.75 -21.02
CA THR A 413 -15.35 -11.57 -21.25
C THR A 413 -15.77 -10.44 -20.34
N ILE A 414 -14.79 -9.70 -19.82
CA ILE A 414 -15.00 -8.50 -19.03
C ILE A 414 -14.34 -7.34 -19.75
N THR A 415 -15.12 -6.29 -20.05
CA THR A 415 -14.62 -5.08 -20.73
C THR A 415 -14.94 -3.86 -19.90
N GLY A 416 -13.92 -3.20 -19.38
CA GLY A 416 -14.01 -1.95 -18.63
C GLY A 416 -13.44 -0.78 -19.42
N LEU A 417 -14.06 0.40 -19.31
CA LEU A 417 -13.60 1.65 -19.90
C LEU A 417 -13.90 2.81 -18.94
N ARG A 418 -12.92 3.71 -18.78
CA ARG A 418 -13.06 4.98 -18.07
C ARG A 418 -12.44 6.10 -18.88
N VAL A 419 -13.15 7.22 -18.96
CA VAL A 419 -12.63 8.49 -19.47
C VAL A 419 -12.71 9.49 -18.34
N GLU A 420 -11.58 10.11 -18.01
CA GLU A 420 -11.43 11.02 -16.89
C GLU A 420 -10.79 12.32 -17.33
N ARG A 421 -11.42 13.43 -16.99
CA ARG A 421 -10.88 14.78 -17.11
C ARG A 421 -10.27 15.16 -15.77
N TYR A 422 -9.07 15.70 -15.82
CA TYR A 422 -8.28 16.16 -14.69
C TYR A 422 -7.88 17.61 -14.93
N ASP A 423 -8.23 18.49 -14.01
CA ASP A 423 -7.96 19.93 -14.05
C ASP A 423 -7.25 20.32 -12.75
N ASN A 424 -6.09 20.97 -12.81
CA ASN A 424 -5.35 21.45 -11.65
C ASN A 424 -5.16 22.95 -11.68
N ASP A 425 -5.18 23.54 -10.48
CA ASP A 425 -4.73 24.91 -10.20
C ASP A 425 -3.62 24.86 -9.16
N TYR A 426 -2.46 25.42 -9.48
CA TYR A 426 -1.32 25.55 -8.59
C TYR A 426 -0.90 27.01 -8.46
N LEU A 427 -0.64 27.44 -7.23
CA LEU A 427 -0.08 28.74 -6.91
C LEU A 427 0.84 28.62 -5.68
N ASP A 428 2.00 29.30 -5.69
CA ASP A 428 2.90 29.31 -4.54
C ASP A 428 3.32 30.73 -4.10
N SER A 429 3.98 30.81 -2.95
CA SER A 429 4.46 32.05 -2.35
C SER A 429 5.57 32.75 -3.17
N ARG A 430 6.18 32.06 -4.15
CA ARG A 430 7.15 32.61 -5.11
C ARG A 430 6.48 33.16 -6.37
N GLY A 431 5.17 32.99 -6.49
CA GLY A 431 4.38 33.46 -7.63
C GLY A 431 4.40 32.53 -8.83
N VAL A 432 4.87 31.29 -8.69
CA VAL A 432 4.74 30.28 -9.73
C VAL A 432 3.26 29.90 -9.82
N LYS A 433 2.70 29.94 -11.03
CA LYS A 433 1.35 29.56 -11.32
C LYS A 433 1.33 28.56 -12.47
N ALA A 434 0.59 27.46 -12.31
CA ALA A 434 0.41 26.46 -13.36
C ALA A 434 -1.01 25.85 -13.30
N GLU A 435 -1.58 25.60 -14.45
CA GLU A 435 -2.94 25.04 -14.62
C GLU A 435 -2.88 23.84 -15.61
N PRO A 436 -2.20 22.72 -15.24
CA PRO A 436 -2.16 21.57 -16.13
C PRO A 436 -3.51 20.88 -16.21
N GLU A 437 -3.95 20.57 -17.41
CA GLU A 437 -5.21 19.89 -17.71
C GLU A 437 -4.94 18.66 -18.57
N ASP A 438 -5.57 17.53 -18.23
CA ASP A 438 -5.41 16.29 -18.97
C ASP A 438 -6.74 15.55 -19.17
N THR A 439 -6.83 14.80 -20.26
CA THR A 439 -7.92 13.83 -20.47
C THR A 439 -7.33 12.45 -20.63
N MET A 440 -7.59 11.61 -19.65
CA MET A 440 -7.02 10.27 -19.56
C MET A 440 -8.06 9.20 -19.87
N VAL A 441 -7.60 8.09 -20.42
CA VAL A 441 -8.44 6.93 -20.73
C VAL A 441 -7.81 5.70 -20.13
N GLY A 442 -8.56 4.98 -19.31
CA GLY A 442 -8.17 3.69 -18.73
C GLY A 442 -9.19 2.62 -19.02
N GLY A 443 -8.81 1.37 -18.82
CA GLY A 443 -9.73 0.26 -19.01
C GLY A 443 -9.02 -1.08 -19.08
N ASN A 444 -9.82 -2.11 -19.24
CA ASN A 444 -9.34 -3.48 -19.36
C ASN A 444 -10.21 -4.29 -20.32
N PHE A 445 -9.58 -5.29 -20.90
CA PHE A 445 -10.27 -6.38 -21.57
C PHE A 445 -9.73 -7.71 -21.01
N SER A 446 -10.63 -8.53 -20.48
CA SER A 446 -10.29 -9.81 -19.87
C SER A 446 -11.11 -10.93 -20.52
N LEU A 447 -10.46 -12.06 -20.77
CA LEU A 447 -11.07 -13.32 -21.13
C LEU A 447 -10.92 -14.27 -19.95
N ARG A 448 -12.02 -14.85 -19.47
CA ARG A 448 -12.06 -15.84 -18.41
C ARG A 448 -12.59 -17.17 -18.95
N TYR A 449 -11.92 -18.26 -18.60
CA TYR A 449 -12.31 -19.61 -18.90
C TYR A 449 -12.40 -20.45 -17.63
N GLN A 450 -13.57 -20.97 -17.32
CA GLN A 450 -13.80 -21.90 -16.22
C GLN A 450 -13.38 -23.32 -16.66
N ALA A 451 -12.22 -23.75 -16.17
CA ALA A 451 -11.65 -25.06 -16.53
C ALA A 451 -12.33 -26.21 -15.77
N SER A 452 -12.72 -25.95 -14.50
CA SER A 452 -13.55 -26.84 -13.66
C SER A 452 -14.43 -25.95 -12.76
N ASP A 453 -15.24 -26.56 -11.91
CA ASP A 453 -16.12 -25.83 -10.98
C ASP A 453 -15.31 -24.93 -10.03
N GLU A 454 -14.06 -25.32 -9.71
CA GLU A 454 -13.20 -24.65 -8.75
C GLU A 454 -11.97 -23.98 -9.39
N SER A 455 -11.83 -23.99 -10.73
CA SER A 455 -10.60 -23.52 -11.38
C SER A 455 -10.87 -22.66 -12.60
N TYR A 456 -10.15 -21.54 -12.68
CA TYR A 456 -10.29 -20.52 -13.71
C TYR A 456 -8.94 -20.19 -14.34
N LEU A 457 -8.95 -19.99 -15.65
CA LEU A 457 -7.86 -19.38 -16.43
C LEU A 457 -8.32 -18.02 -16.90
N TYR A 458 -7.42 -17.05 -16.92
CA TYR A 458 -7.73 -15.74 -17.45
C TYR A 458 -6.57 -15.14 -18.25
N ALA A 459 -6.93 -14.25 -19.15
CA ALA A 459 -6.00 -13.38 -19.88
C ALA A 459 -6.56 -11.97 -19.86
N THR A 460 -5.75 -11.01 -19.43
CA THR A 460 -6.15 -9.60 -19.30
C THR A 460 -5.17 -8.69 -20.03
N VAL A 461 -5.68 -7.68 -20.72
CA VAL A 461 -4.94 -6.50 -21.17
C VAL A 461 -5.57 -5.30 -20.48
N ALA A 462 -4.76 -4.51 -19.79
CA ALA A 462 -5.22 -3.34 -19.08
C ALA A 462 -4.37 -2.10 -19.38
N ARG A 463 -5.00 -0.93 -19.36
CA ARG A 463 -4.38 0.37 -19.47
C ARG A 463 -4.68 1.20 -18.24
N GLY A 464 -3.64 1.56 -17.49
CA GLY A 464 -3.67 2.52 -16.40
C GLY A 464 -3.04 3.84 -16.81
N TYR A 465 -3.26 4.84 -15.97
CA TYR A 465 -2.70 6.18 -16.12
C TYR A 465 -2.49 6.83 -14.74
N LYS A 466 -1.54 7.76 -14.71
CA LYS A 466 -1.28 8.66 -13.58
C LYS A 466 -1.26 10.08 -14.11
N ALA A 467 -1.88 11.02 -13.40
CA ALA A 467 -1.94 12.41 -13.85
C ALA A 467 -0.57 13.08 -13.86
N GLY A 468 -0.42 14.07 -14.72
CA GLY A 468 0.66 15.03 -14.65
C GLY A 468 0.54 15.97 -13.47
N GLY A 469 1.53 16.83 -13.24
CA GLY A 469 1.55 17.72 -12.09
C GLY A 469 2.54 18.87 -12.22
N VAL A 470 2.87 19.48 -11.07
CA VAL A 470 3.71 20.68 -10.95
C VAL A 470 4.84 20.42 -9.97
N ASN A 471 6.03 20.89 -10.29
CA ASN A 471 7.25 20.85 -9.46
C ASN A 471 7.51 22.19 -8.71
N GLY A 472 6.47 22.88 -8.25
CA GLY A 472 6.59 24.20 -7.66
C GLY A 472 7.49 24.22 -6.44
N GLU A 473 7.37 23.23 -5.54
CA GLU A 473 8.19 23.08 -4.35
C GLU A 473 9.70 22.99 -4.68
N ALA A 474 10.06 22.33 -5.78
CA ALA A 474 11.45 22.26 -6.23
C ALA A 474 12.03 23.65 -6.59
N LEU A 475 11.22 24.51 -7.21
CA LEU A 475 11.62 25.90 -7.52
C LEU A 475 11.81 26.72 -6.25
N GLY A 476 10.87 26.63 -5.29
CA GLY A 476 10.98 27.29 -4.00
C GLY A 476 12.24 26.86 -3.23
N LYS A 477 12.50 25.56 -3.16
CA LYS A 477 13.68 25.01 -2.49
C LYS A 477 14.99 25.46 -3.14
N ALA A 478 15.05 25.55 -4.46
CA ALA A 478 16.24 26.03 -5.18
C ALA A 478 16.57 27.48 -4.84
N GLU A 479 15.55 28.34 -4.74
CA GLU A 479 15.74 29.74 -4.34
C GLU A 479 16.20 29.85 -2.89
N ASP A 480 15.54 29.12 -1.96
CA ASP A 480 15.86 29.13 -0.54
C ASP A 480 17.29 28.66 -0.25
N GLN A 481 17.81 27.75 -1.07
CA GLN A 481 19.18 27.24 -0.97
C GLN A 481 20.21 28.03 -1.80
N GLY A 482 19.80 29.14 -2.43
CA GLY A 482 20.69 29.98 -3.22
C GLY A 482 21.17 29.37 -4.52
N LEU A 483 20.40 28.41 -5.08
CA LEU A 483 20.71 27.70 -6.33
C LEU A 483 20.13 28.41 -7.56
N GLU A 484 20.24 29.71 -7.65
CA GLU A 484 19.67 30.55 -8.74
C GLU A 484 20.14 30.09 -10.16
N GLU A 485 21.32 29.51 -10.27
CA GLU A 485 21.84 28.96 -11.53
C GLU A 485 21.01 27.79 -12.08
N LEU A 486 20.25 27.10 -11.20
CA LEU A 486 19.37 25.99 -11.55
C LEU A 486 17.94 26.43 -11.81
N GLU A 487 17.59 27.67 -11.52
CA GLU A 487 16.23 28.17 -11.71
C GLU A 487 15.72 27.94 -13.14
N ASN A 488 16.52 28.23 -14.17
CA ASN A 488 16.12 27.97 -15.55
C ASN A 488 15.93 26.49 -15.84
N TYR A 489 16.79 25.62 -15.30
CA TYR A 489 16.69 24.17 -15.45
C TYR A 489 15.39 23.63 -14.83
N LEU A 490 15.03 24.11 -13.64
CA LEU A 490 13.82 23.73 -12.91
C LEU A 490 12.57 24.37 -13.50
N LEU A 491 12.64 25.61 -14.01
CA LEU A 491 11.54 26.28 -14.71
C LEU A 491 11.13 25.54 -15.98
N GLU A 492 12.08 24.98 -16.73
CA GLU A 492 11.80 24.13 -17.90
C GLU A 492 11.08 22.83 -17.47
N ARG A 493 11.17 22.44 -16.18
CA ARG A 493 10.56 21.27 -15.56
C ARG A 493 9.48 21.63 -14.54
N ALA A 494 8.92 22.84 -14.63
CA ALA A 494 7.88 23.29 -13.69
C ALA A 494 6.64 22.39 -13.70
N THR A 495 6.36 21.76 -14.82
CA THR A 495 5.26 20.79 -15.00
C THR A 495 5.77 19.50 -15.61
N PHE A 496 5.09 18.40 -15.31
CA PHE A 496 5.32 17.08 -15.92
C PHE A 496 4.01 16.49 -16.45
N ALA A 497 4.12 15.68 -17.51
CA ALA A 497 2.98 15.10 -18.22
C ALA A 497 2.45 13.82 -17.52
N PRO A 498 1.24 13.36 -17.86
CA PRO A 498 0.72 12.07 -17.40
C PRO A 498 1.61 10.90 -17.80
N GLU A 499 1.65 9.88 -16.94
CA GLU A 499 2.27 8.60 -17.24
C GLU A 499 1.21 7.57 -17.63
N ILE A 500 1.55 6.67 -18.53
CA ILE A 500 0.69 5.62 -19.04
C ILE A 500 1.33 4.26 -18.79
N LEU A 501 0.54 3.32 -18.22
CA LEU A 501 0.93 1.94 -18.00
C LEU A 501 0.02 1.01 -18.81
N TRP A 502 0.61 0.21 -19.69
CA TRP A 502 -0.03 -0.94 -20.31
C TRP A 502 0.44 -2.22 -19.61
N SER A 503 -0.49 -3.14 -19.36
CA SER A 503 -0.19 -4.43 -18.77
C SER A 503 -0.91 -5.55 -19.51
N THR A 504 -0.20 -6.67 -19.71
CA THR A 504 -0.80 -7.94 -20.11
C THR A 504 -0.55 -8.98 -19.03
N GLU A 505 -1.57 -9.74 -18.68
CA GLU A 505 -1.49 -10.74 -17.62
C GLU A 505 -2.18 -12.04 -18.03
N LEU A 506 -1.56 -13.16 -17.70
CA LEU A 506 -2.11 -14.50 -17.84
C LEU A 506 -2.11 -15.16 -16.47
N GLY A 507 -3.22 -15.72 -16.05
CA GLY A 507 -3.28 -16.36 -14.74
C GLY A 507 -4.13 -17.62 -14.69
N VAL A 508 -3.86 -18.41 -13.67
CA VAL A 508 -4.64 -19.57 -13.26
C VAL A 508 -4.91 -19.48 -11.78
N LYS A 509 -6.15 -19.70 -11.38
CA LYS A 509 -6.62 -19.71 -9.99
C LYS A 509 -7.48 -20.92 -9.77
N GLY A 510 -7.37 -21.53 -8.62
CA GLY A 510 -8.24 -22.65 -8.31
C GLY A 510 -8.00 -23.30 -6.96
N SER A 511 -8.96 -24.14 -6.60
CA SER A 511 -8.93 -24.95 -5.41
C SER A 511 -9.10 -26.43 -5.79
N SER A 512 -8.57 -27.33 -4.97
CA SER A 512 -8.88 -28.75 -5.10
C SER A 512 -10.35 -29.01 -4.71
N PRO A 513 -10.98 -30.07 -5.23
CA PRO A 513 -12.38 -30.37 -4.93
C PRO A 513 -12.68 -30.61 -3.43
N ASP A 514 -11.68 -30.99 -2.65
CA ASP A 514 -11.77 -31.14 -1.19
C ASP A 514 -11.43 -29.84 -0.41
N GLY A 515 -11.19 -28.72 -1.11
CA GLY A 515 -10.84 -27.43 -0.53
C GLY A 515 -9.45 -27.35 0.15
N ARG A 516 -8.71 -28.48 0.21
CA ARG A 516 -7.43 -28.54 0.94
C ARG A 516 -6.29 -27.77 0.27
N LEU A 517 -6.32 -27.64 -1.04
CA LEU A 517 -5.32 -26.93 -1.83
C LEU A 517 -5.97 -25.73 -2.54
N THR A 518 -5.47 -24.55 -2.28
CA THR A 518 -5.75 -23.34 -3.06
C THR A 518 -4.47 -22.87 -3.72
N SER A 519 -4.53 -22.48 -4.98
CA SER A 519 -3.36 -21.98 -5.71
C SER A 519 -3.74 -20.89 -6.69
N ARG A 520 -2.88 -19.90 -6.82
CA ARG A 520 -2.99 -18.78 -7.75
C ARG A 520 -1.62 -18.51 -8.34
N VAL A 521 -1.54 -18.47 -9.65
CA VAL A 521 -0.30 -18.19 -10.38
C VAL A 521 -0.62 -17.20 -11.49
N SER A 522 0.16 -16.15 -11.63
CA SER A 522 0.08 -15.20 -12.73
C SER A 522 1.45 -14.90 -13.33
N ALA A 523 1.44 -14.62 -14.62
CA ALA A 523 2.57 -14.09 -15.37
C ALA A 523 2.14 -12.77 -16.00
N PHE A 524 2.96 -11.75 -15.90
CA PHE A 524 2.65 -10.44 -16.43
C PHE A 524 3.80 -9.85 -17.24
N TYR A 525 3.45 -8.95 -18.15
CA TYR A 525 4.35 -8.04 -18.85
C TYR A 525 3.70 -6.67 -18.88
N HIS A 526 4.43 -5.64 -18.51
CA HIS A 526 3.98 -4.26 -18.59
C HIS A 526 5.02 -3.37 -19.24
N TRP A 527 4.54 -2.28 -19.88
CA TRP A 527 5.35 -1.19 -20.40
C TRP A 527 4.74 0.14 -20.00
N ARG A 528 5.61 1.10 -19.78
CA ARG A 528 5.28 2.44 -19.32
C ARG A 528 5.79 3.46 -20.33
N ASP A 529 4.95 4.40 -20.67
CA ASP A 529 5.27 5.54 -21.52
C ASP A 529 5.27 6.81 -20.65
N ASP A 530 6.20 7.74 -20.89
CA ASP A 530 6.34 9.00 -20.14
C ASP A 530 6.52 8.78 -18.63
N VAL A 531 7.41 7.87 -18.25
CA VAL A 531 7.62 7.45 -16.86
C VAL A 531 7.97 8.65 -15.98
N GLN A 532 7.19 8.89 -14.94
CA GLN A 532 7.45 9.93 -13.94
C GLN A 532 8.54 9.46 -12.98
N LEU A 533 9.77 9.93 -13.18
CA LEU A 533 10.92 9.63 -12.32
C LEU A 533 11.32 10.83 -11.50
N LYS A 534 11.82 10.55 -10.30
CA LYS A 534 12.36 11.56 -9.41
C LYS A 534 13.83 11.79 -9.74
N GLY A 535 14.13 12.98 -10.24
CA GLY A 535 15.48 13.52 -10.39
C GLY A 535 15.91 14.28 -9.16
N TRP A 536 17.21 14.42 -8.97
CA TRP A 536 17.84 15.22 -7.90
C TRP A 536 18.91 16.10 -8.48
N VAL A 537 18.92 17.34 -8.03
CA VAL A 537 20.06 18.25 -8.22
C VAL A 537 20.77 18.38 -6.88
N ASN A 538 22.08 18.17 -6.90
CA ASN A 538 22.94 18.31 -5.74
C ASN A 538 24.01 19.38 -6.03
N ARG A 539 24.05 20.46 -5.24
CA ARG A 539 25.06 21.52 -5.30
C ARG A 539 25.39 22.00 -3.90
N ASP A 540 26.69 22.03 -3.56
CA ASP A 540 27.19 22.63 -2.33
C ASP A 540 26.40 22.23 -1.06
N GLN A 541 26.12 20.94 -0.89
CA GLN A 541 25.33 20.34 0.21
C GLN A 541 23.82 20.63 0.17
N SER A 542 23.34 21.25 -0.89
CA SER A 542 21.92 21.50 -1.11
C SER A 542 21.32 20.48 -2.09
N PHE A 543 20.12 19.97 -1.77
CA PHE A 543 19.43 18.94 -2.55
C PHE A 543 18.05 19.42 -2.99
N VAL A 544 17.80 19.41 -4.29
CA VAL A 544 16.49 19.73 -4.85
C VAL A 544 15.98 18.52 -5.63
N GLY A 545 14.87 17.95 -5.18
CA GLY A 545 14.17 16.86 -5.88
C GLY A 545 13.11 17.43 -6.83
N TYR A 546 12.99 16.86 -8.01
CA TYR A 546 11.94 17.19 -9.00
C TYR A 546 11.47 15.94 -9.71
N ILE A 547 10.29 15.99 -10.32
CA ILE A 547 9.76 14.92 -11.17
C ILE A 547 9.92 15.36 -12.62
N GLU A 548 10.39 14.44 -13.48
CA GLU A 548 10.38 14.61 -14.92
C GLU A 548 9.85 13.35 -15.60
N ASN A 549 9.29 13.51 -16.82
CA ASN A 549 8.97 12.38 -17.66
C ASN A 549 10.27 11.89 -18.32
N ALA A 550 10.85 10.87 -17.73
CA ALA A 550 11.91 10.12 -18.40
C ALA A 550 11.28 9.23 -19.48
N ALA A 551 12.12 8.52 -20.23
CA ALA A 551 11.67 7.73 -21.36
C ALA A 551 10.69 6.59 -20.98
N GLU A 552 10.99 5.40 -21.45
CA GLU A 552 10.13 4.23 -21.33
C GLU A 552 10.57 3.36 -20.16
N GLY A 553 9.64 2.56 -19.62
CA GLY A 553 9.92 1.55 -18.62
C GLY A 553 9.26 0.22 -18.97
N THR A 554 9.95 -0.87 -18.73
CA THR A 554 9.39 -2.21 -18.90
C THR A 554 9.52 -3.01 -17.61
N GLY A 555 8.59 -3.96 -17.43
CA GLY A 555 8.65 -4.91 -16.34
C GLY A 555 7.91 -6.19 -16.67
N TYR A 556 8.41 -7.32 -16.20
CA TYR A 556 7.75 -8.61 -16.35
C TYR A 556 8.10 -9.53 -15.19
N GLY A 557 7.21 -10.48 -14.93
CA GLY A 557 7.42 -11.35 -13.78
C GLY A 557 6.40 -12.45 -13.65
N LEU A 558 6.58 -13.18 -12.54
CA LEU A 558 5.73 -14.28 -12.10
C LEU A 558 5.33 -14.04 -10.65
N GLU A 559 4.08 -14.37 -10.32
CA GLU A 559 3.54 -14.35 -8.96
C GLU A 559 2.87 -15.69 -8.71
N ALA A 560 3.07 -16.24 -7.52
CA ALA A 560 2.47 -17.51 -7.12
C ALA A 560 2.07 -17.45 -5.64
N GLU A 561 0.87 -17.92 -5.34
CA GLU A 561 0.36 -18.10 -3.99
C GLU A 561 -0.22 -19.51 -3.85
N ILE A 562 0.05 -20.14 -2.74
CA ILE A 562 -0.43 -21.48 -2.42
C ILE A 562 -0.77 -21.58 -0.93
N ARG A 563 -1.89 -22.23 -0.63
CA ARG A 563 -2.21 -22.72 0.72
C ARG A 563 -2.64 -24.19 0.58
N ASN A 564 -2.05 -25.06 1.39
CA ASN A 564 -2.36 -26.49 1.36
C ASN A 564 -2.50 -27.03 2.78
N GLN A 565 -3.68 -27.55 3.08
CA GLN A 565 -3.96 -28.32 4.28
C GLN A 565 -3.40 -29.73 4.14
N LEU A 566 -2.15 -29.93 4.59
CA LEU A 566 -1.43 -31.21 4.44
C LEU A 566 -2.07 -32.33 5.27
N THR A 567 -2.51 -31.99 6.48
CA THR A 567 -3.26 -32.87 7.39
C THR A 567 -4.31 -32.04 8.12
N ASP A 568 -5.18 -32.64 8.90
CA ASP A 568 -6.22 -31.91 9.66
C ASP A 568 -5.62 -30.94 10.71
N TRP A 569 -4.35 -31.09 11.04
CA TRP A 569 -3.65 -30.29 12.05
C TRP A 569 -2.48 -29.47 11.48
N LEU A 570 -2.14 -29.58 10.19
CA LEU A 570 -0.97 -28.92 9.59
C LEU A 570 -1.31 -28.35 8.22
N ALA A 571 -1.12 -27.04 8.05
CA ALA A 571 -1.17 -26.36 6.78
C ALA A 571 0.21 -25.75 6.43
N VAL A 572 0.46 -25.63 5.13
CA VAL A 572 1.55 -24.84 4.55
C VAL A 572 0.97 -23.74 3.70
N PHE A 573 1.55 -22.55 3.78
CA PHE A 573 1.23 -21.45 2.89
C PHE A 573 2.50 -20.82 2.34
N ALA A 574 2.41 -20.30 1.13
CA ALA A 574 3.52 -19.56 0.52
C ALA A 574 3.00 -18.53 -0.47
N SER A 575 3.68 -17.40 -0.53
CA SER A 575 3.59 -16.39 -1.56
C SER A 575 4.99 -16.15 -2.10
N ALA A 576 5.17 -16.12 -3.42
CA ALA A 576 6.47 -15.90 -4.04
C ALA A 576 6.31 -15.12 -5.33
N SER A 577 7.30 -14.28 -5.63
CA SER A 577 7.37 -13.54 -6.88
C SER A 577 8.77 -13.50 -7.44
N TRP A 578 8.83 -13.33 -8.76
CA TRP A 578 10.01 -12.98 -9.51
C TRP A 578 9.68 -11.80 -10.42
N LEU A 579 10.53 -10.77 -10.42
CA LEU A 579 10.34 -9.50 -11.12
C LEU A 579 11.61 -9.12 -11.86
N LYS A 580 11.47 -8.61 -13.07
CA LYS A 580 12.52 -7.90 -13.80
C LYS A 580 11.96 -6.59 -14.30
N THR A 581 12.64 -5.49 -13.99
CA THR A 581 12.31 -4.15 -14.44
C THR A 581 13.48 -3.54 -15.19
N GLU A 582 13.20 -2.63 -16.11
CA GLU A 582 14.20 -1.89 -16.87
C GLU A 582 13.68 -0.48 -17.17
N ILE A 583 14.53 0.52 -17.00
CA ILE A 583 14.27 1.92 -17.36
C ILE A 583 15.14 2.29 -18.53
N ASP A 584 14.55 2.87 -19.58
CA ASP A 584 15.25 3.35 -20.75
C ASP A 584 15.25 4.89 -20.82
N GLY A 585 16.39 5.46 -21.25
CA GLY A 585 16.50 6.88 -21.59
C GLY A 585 16.49 7.84 -20.39
N PHE A 586 16.93 7.39 -19.21
CA PHE A 586 17.11 8.25 -18.04
C PHE A 586 18.58 8.65 -17.87
N VAL A 587 18.85 9.95 -17.85
CA VAL A 587 20.17 10.53 -17.60
C VAL A 587 20.04 11.53 -16.46
N THR A 588 20.82 11.33 -15.39
CA THR A 588 20.82 12.22 -14.23
C THR A 588 21.34 13.62 -14.58
N GLU A 589 21.10 14.60 -13.75
CA GLU A 589 21.54 16.00 -14.00
C GLU A 589 23.07 16.12 -14.16
N ASP A 590 23.83 15.35 -13.43
CA ASP A 590 25.29 15.25 -13.53
C ASP A 590 25.78 14.42 -14.74
N GLY A 591 24.86 13.94 -15.59
CA GLY A 591 25.14 13.27 -16.84
C GLY A 591 25.41 11.75 -16.74
N MET A 592 25.06 11.12 -15.63
CA MET A 592 25.16 9.67 -15.48
C MET A 592 24.01 8.98 -16.26
N ASP A 593 24.35 8.14 -17.22
CA ASP A 593 23.37 7.36 -17.98
C ASP A 593 22.91 6.13 -17.19
N MET A 594 21.62 6.10 -16.85
CA MET A 594 20.95 5.04 -16.10
C MET A 594 20.14 4.09 -16.99
N THR A 595 20.26 4.21 -18.30
CA THR A 595 19.55 3.37 -19.29
C THR A 595 19.86 1.89 -19.08
N GLY A 596 18.84 1.03 -19.13
CA GLY A 596 18.95 -0.42 -18.95
C GLY A 596 19.06 -0.88 -17.50
N ARG A 597 18.93 0.04 -16.52
CA ARG A 597 18.99 -0.30 -15.10
C ARG A 597 17.63 -0.76 -14.57
N GLU A 598 17.67 -1.63 -13.56
CA GLU A 598 16.49 -2.00 -12.77
C GLU A 598 15.95 -0.77 -12.04
N GLN A 599 14.63 -0.70 -11.94
CA GLN A 599 13.93 0.36 -11.19
C GLN A 599 14.26 0.25 -9.69
N ALA A 600 14.30 1.39 -9.01
CA ALA A 600 14.52 1.40 -7.57
C ALA A 600 13.33 0.80 -6.81
N GLN A 601 13.60 0.25 -5.63
CA GLN A 601 12.62 -0.43 -4.76
C GLN A 601 11.89 -1.61 -5.45
N ALA A 602 12.56 -2.27 -6.41
CA ALA A 602 12.05 -3.37 -7.21
C ALA A 602 12.92 -4.63 -7.03
N PRO A 603 12.85 -5.32 -5.89
CA PRO A 603 13.61 -6.56 -5.67
C PRO A 603 13.27 -7.62 -6.70
N ASN A 604 14.28 -8.36 -7.22
CA ASN A 604 14.06 -9.35 -8.27
C ASN A 604 13.29 -10.58 -7.80
N TYR A 605 13.29 -10.89 -6.51
CA TYR A 605 12.42 -11.89 -5.91
C TYR A 605 11.93 -11.46 -4.54
N GLN A 606 10.76 -11.93 -4.18
CA GLN A 606 10.21 -11.86 -2.82
C GLN A 606 9.53 -13.18 -2.51
N PHE A 607 9.53 -13.56 -1.25
CA PHE A 607 8.79 -14.71 -0.77
C PHE A 607 8.30 -14.51 0.67
N ASN A 608 7.15 -15.09 0.94
CA ASN A 608 6.65 -15.42 2.28
C ASN A 608 6.34 -16.91 2.29
N ILE A 609 6.84 -17.63 3.27
CA ILE A 609 6.61 -19.07 3.43
C ILE A 609 6.31 -19.38 4.89
N GLY A 610 5.27 -20.16 5.14
CA GLY A 610 4.91 -20.50 6.50
C GLY A 610 4.26 -21.84 6.68
N LEU A 611 4.29 -22.27 7.93
CA LEU A 611 3.60 -23.44 8.45
C LEU A 611 2.68 -23.01 9.58
N GLU A 612 1.48 -23.51 9.55
CA GLU A 612 0.48 -23.37 10.59
C GLU A 612 0.11 -24.74 11.13
N GLY A 613 0.08 -24.91 12.42
CA GLY A 613 -0.25 -26.21 13.01
C GLY A 613 -1.02 -26.10 14.32
N TRP A 614 -1.77 -27.17 14.60
CA TRP A 614 -2.58 -27.31 15.81
C TRP A 614 -2.12 -28.48 16.68
N VAL A 615 -2.09 -28.28 17.98
CA VAL A 615 -1.86 -29.32 18.97
C VAL A 615 -3.11 -29.41 19.86
N GLY A 616 -3.90 -30.47 19.65
CA GLY A 616 -5.26 -30.55 20.18
C GLY A 616 -6.15 -29.46 19.57
N GLU A 617 -7.17 -29.05 20.32
CA GLU A 617 -8.18 -28.06 19.84
C GLU A 617 -7.86 -26.63 20.29
N ASN A 618 -6.89 -26.45 21.18
CA ASN A 618 -6.68 -25.18 21.87
C ASN A 618 -5.34 -24.52 21.57
N PHE A 619 -4.36 -25.22 21.02
CA PHE A 619 -3.03 -24.67 20.83
C PHE A 619 -2.66 -24.62 19.35
N GLN A 620 -2.52 -23.41 18.82
CA GLN A 620 -2.10 -23.15 17.46
C GLN A 620 -0.68 -22.57 17.48
N TRP A 621 0.11 -22.91 16.48
CA TRP A 621 1.40 -22.29 16.23
C TRP A 621 1.54 -21.94 14.76
N VAL A 622 2.18 -20.79 14.49
CA VAL A 622 2.49 -20.32 13.14
C VAL A 622 3.96 -19.94 13.10
N ILE A 623 4.69 -20.50 12.14
CA ILE A 623 6.08 -20.14 11.84
C ILE A 623 6.12 -19.68 10.40
N GLN A 624 6.72 -18.53 10.13
CA GLN A 624 6.86 -18.01 8.78
C GLN A 624 8.16 -17.27 8.57
N ALA A 625 8.62 -17.23 7.34
CA ALA A 625 9.79 -16.50 6.91
C ALA A 625 9.43 -15.58 5.74
N ASP A 626 9.80 -14.32 5.83
CA ASP A 626 9.72 -13.32 4.77
C ASP A 626 11.12 -13.06 4.23
N GLY A 627 11.25 -12.91 2.92
CA GLY A 627 12.53 -12.56 2.32
C GLY A 627 12.40 -11.87 0.99
N LYS A 628 13.39 -11.06 0.65
CA LYS A 628 13.50 -10.35 -0.62
C LYS A 628 14.95 -10.18 -1.06
N ASP A 629 15.12 -9.98 -2.36
CA ASP A 629 16.42 -9.73 -2.99
C ASP A 629 16.94 -8.32 -2.70
N GLU A 630 18.21 -8.08 -3.03
CA GLU A 630 18.79 -6.75 -3.08
C GLU A 630 18.00 -5.84 -4.05
N PHE A 631 17.95 -4.54 -3.77
CA PHE A 631 17.29 -3.57 -4.64
C PHE A 631 17.95 -2.20 -4.57
N TYR A 632 17.86 -1.41 -5.65
CA TYR A 632 18.36 -0.04 -5.65
C TYR A 632 17.50 0.88 -4.77
N PHE A 633 18.14 1.75 -3.99
CA PHE A 633 17.44 2.75 -3.18
C PHE A 633 16.84 3.89 -4.02
N SER A 634 17.49 4.26 -5.11
CA SER A 634 17.12 5.39 -5.95
C SER A 634 17.35 5.11 -7.44
N ASP A 635 16.65 5.80 -8.33
CA ASP A 635 16.92 5.76 -9.77
C ASP A 635 18.14 6.59 -10.15
N SER A 636 18.62 7.50 -9.27
CA SER A 636 19.71 8.44 -9.55
C SER A 636 21.09 8.00 -9.04
N HIS A 637 21.21 6.93 -8.25
CA HIS A 637 22.50 6.39 -7.80
C HIS A 637 22.52 4.86 -7.73
N ASN A 638 23.70 4.23 -7.63
CA ASN A 638 23.85 2.78 -7.73
C ASN A 638 23.92 2.05 -6.37
N GLN A 639 23.58 2.71 -5.27
CA GLN A 639 23.56 2.05 -3.97
C GLN A 639 22.32 1.17 -3.82
N LYS A 640 22.52 0.02 -3.16
CA LYS A 640 21.49 -1.01 -2.98
C LYS A 640 21.33 -1.35 -1.51
N ALA A 641 20.10 -1.74 -1.15
CA ALA A 641 19.85 -2.54 0.03
C ALA A 641 20.37 -3.97 -0.16
N ASP A 642 20.85 -4.58 0.89
CA ASP A 642 21.17 -6.00 0.89
C ASP A 642 19.92 -6.88 0.86
N SER A 643 20.05 -8.11 0.38
CA SER A 643 18.97 -9.10 0.46
C SER A 643 18.70 -9.48 1.92
N MET A 644 17.44 -9.68 2.27
CA MET A 644 17.05 -10.02 3.63
C MET A 644 16.24 -11.33 3.73
N ALA A 645 16.26 -11.95 4.93
CA ALA A 645 15.33 -13.01 5.30
C ALA A 645 15.09 -12.98 6.82
N VAL A 646 13.84 -12.77 7.23
CA VAL A 646 13.43 -12.66 8.63
C VAL A 646 12.48 -13.80 9.01
N LEU A 647 12.55 -14.24 10.26
CA LEU A 647 11.73 -15.32 10.81
C LEU A 647 10.74 -14.78 11.84
N HIS A 648 9.48 -15.22 11.77
CA HIS A 648 8.41 -14.88 12.70
C HIS A 648 7.80 -16.13 13.32
N LEU A 649 7.30 -15.99 14.55
CA LEU A 649 6.63 -17.06 15.29
C LEU A 649 5.42 -16.49 16.04
N ALA A 650 4.31 -17.20 16.01
CA ALA A 650 3.19 -16.99 16.91
C ALA A 650 2.76 -18.30 17.56
N LEU A 651 2.48 -18.25 18.86
CA LEU A 651 1.97 -19.35 19.67
C LEU A 651 0.65 -18.89 20.30
N ASN A 652 -0.45 -19.42 19.84
CA ASN A 652 -1.79 -19.01 20.22
C ASN A 652 -2.45 -20.10 21.10
N TYR A 653 -2.96 -19.68 22.25
CA TYR A 653 -3.77 -20.54 23.10
C TYR A 653 -5.22 -20.04 23.11
N HIS A 654 -6.13 -20.88 22.66
CA HIS A 654 -7.56 -20.61 22.57
C HIS A 654 -8.28 -21.28 23.75
N TYR A 655 -9.05 -20.49 24.50
CA TYR A 655 -9.88 -21.00 25.57
C TYR A 655 -11.24 -20.30 25.61
N GLN A 656 -12.28 -21.00 25.17
CA GLN A 656 -13.60 -20.41 24.90
C GLN A 656 -13.43 -19.21 23.92
N ASP A 657 -13.89 -18.03 24.32
CA ASP A 657 -13.82 -16.81 23.53
C ASP A 657 -12.50 -16.01 23.74
N TRP A 658 -11.54 -16.56 24.50
CA TRP A 658 -10.24 -15.95 24.76
C TRP A 658 -9.17 -16.51 23.85
N ARG A 659 -8.31 -15.64 23.34
CA ARG A 659 -7.05 -16.00 22.71
C ARG A 659 -5.90 -15.29 23.44
N ILE A 660 -4.88 -16.07 23.81
CA ILE A 660 -3.61 -15.58 24.33
C ILE A 660 -2.54 -15.93 23.31
N SER A 661 -1.88 -14.93 22.77
CA SER A 661 -0.84 -15.06 21.75
C SER A 661 0.51 -14.62 22.31
N PHE A 662 1.51 -15.49 22.22
CA PHE A 662 2.93 -15.12 22.37
C PHE A 662 3.51 -15.02 20.96
N TRP A 663 4.02 -13.86 20.62
CA TRP A 663 4.49 -13.58 19.27
C TRP A 663 5.94 -13.07 19.26
N GLY A 664 6.62 -13.32 18.17
CA GLY A 664 7.94 -12.77 17.90
C GLY A 664 8.11 -12.49 16.42
N ARG A 665 8.61 -11.32 16.10
CA ARG A 665 8.90 -10.82 14.75
C ARG A 665 10.40 -10.61 14.61
N ASN A 666 10.93 -10.85 13.42
CA ASN A 666 12.37 -10.81 13.16
C ASN A 666 13.20 -11.53 14.25
N LEU A 667 12.87 -12.78 14.53
CA LEU A 667 13.54 -13.57 15.58
C LEU A 667 15.02 -13.78 15.33
N THR A 668 15.44 -13.68 14.07
CA THR A 668 16.84 -13.74 13.65
C THR A 668 17.63 -12.50 14.00
N ASP A 669 16.97 -11.40 14.36
CA ASP A 669 17.54 -10.08 14.64
C ASP A 669 18.37 -9.56 13.45
N GLU A 670 17.78 -9.71 12.25
CA GLU A 670 18.40 -9.28 11.01
C GLU A 670 18.30 -7.77 10.89
N ASP A 671 19.40 -7.07 10.72
CA ASP A 671 19.42 -5.68 10.34
C ASP A 671 19.24 -5.59 8.82
N TYR A 672 18.04 -5.20 8.37
CA TYR A 672 17.72 -5.05 6.96
C TYR A 672 17.34 -3.61 6.64
N GLU A 673 17.68 -3.18 5.44
CA GLU A 673 17.53 -1.81 5.00
C GLU A 673 16.21 -1.61 4.26
N VAL A 674 15.48 -0.54 4.58
CA VAL A 674 14.22 -0.17 3.93
C VAL A 674 14.36 1.09 3.07
N ARG A 675 15.34 1.94 3.36
CA ARG A 675 15.66 3.14 2.62
C ARG A 675 17.14 3.46 2.69
N GLY A 676 17.67 4.14 1.67
CA GLY A 676 19.04 4.63 1.68
C GLY A 676 19.24 5.85 0.82
N PHE A 677 20.21 6.68 1.23
CA PHE A 677 20.69 7.86 0.53
C PHE A 677 22.19 7.72 0.25
N TYR A 678 22.68 8.46 -0.74
CA TYR A 678 24.11 8.52 -1.05
C TYR A 678 24.53 9.98 -1.27
N PHE A 679 25.12 10.57 -0.27
CA PHE A 679 25.63 11.95 -0.28
C PHE A 679 26.61 12.15 0.86
N GLY A 680 27.26 13.33 0.91
CA GLY A 680 28.14 13.69 2.02
C GLY A 680 27.31 14.38 3.12
N ASN A 681 27.21 13.77 4.31
CA ASN A 681 26.51 14.35 5.47
C ASN A 681 27.36 14.34 6.74
N ASP A 682 28.48 13.62 6.80
CA ASP A 682 29.30 13.52 8.00
C ASP A 682 30.41 14.59 8.01
N PRO A 683 30.31 15.65 8.86
CA PRO A 683 31.33 16.68 8.95
C PRO A 683 32.64 16.15 9.53
N ARG A 684 32.63 15.06 10.31
CA ARG A 684 33.84 14.38 10.82
C ARG A 684 34.70 13.81 9.70
N LYS A 685 34.10 13.53 8.53
CA LYS A 685 34.71 12.97 7.33
C LYS A 685 34.80 14.00 6.18
N GLU A 686 34.72 15.31 6.50
CA GLU A 686 34.81 16.38 5.51
C GLU A 686 33.74 16.25 4.39
N TYR A 687 32.54 15.74 4.75
CA TYR A 687 31.41 15.50 3.83
C TYR A 687 31.72 14.60 2.61
N ILE A 688 32.63 13.62 2.78
CA ILE A 688 32.87 12.62 1.74
C ILE A 688 31.56 11.82 1.53
N PRO A 689 31.06 11.66 0.26
CA PRO A 689 29.83 10.91 0.01
C PRO A 689 29.89 9.47 0.50
N GLU A 690 28.89 9.08 1.28
CA GLU A 690 28.69 7.75 1.83
C GLU A 690 27.23 7.32 1.67
N THR A 691 26.96 6.03 1.89
CA THR A 691 25.59 5.53 1.95
C THR A 691 25.10 5.61 3.39
N TYR A 692 23.93 6.23 3.58
CA TYR A 692 23.21 6.27 4.85
C TYR A 692 21.91 5.50 4.71
N VAL A 693 21.57 4.69 5.71
CA VAL A 693 20.43 3.77 5.62
C VAL A 693 19.48 3.91 6.81
N GLN A 694 18.20 3.71 6.52
CA GLN A 694 17.19 3.44 7.53
C GLN A 694 16.98 1.93 7.61
N TYR A 695 17.05 1.41 8.83
CA TYR A 695 16.79 0.00 9.09
C TYR A 695 15.30 -0.28 9.27
N GLY A 696 14.88 -1.49 8.91
CA GLY A 696 13.58 -2.02 9.26
C GLY A 696 13.48 -2.43 10.73
N GLU A 697 12.38 -3.05 11.11
CA GLU A 697 12.13 -3.47 12.50
C GLU A 697 13.19 -4.46 13.01
N PRO A 698 13.77 -4.24 14.20
CA PRO A 698 14.63 -5.22 14.86
C PRO A 698 13.79 -6.40 15.40
N ARG A 699 14.40 -7.27 16.18
CA ARG A 699 13.66 -8.34 16.86
C ARG A 699 12.65 -7.80 17.87
N ARG A 700 11.37 -8.08 17.59
CA ARG A 700 10.25 -7.76 18.48
C ARG A 700 9.62 -9.03 19.03
N PHE A 701 9.11 -8.96 20.24
CA PHE A 701 8.35 -10.04 20.87
C PHE A 701 7.41 -9.48 21.92
N GLY A 702 6.31 -10.18 22.14
CA GLY A 702 5.32 -9.74 23.11
C GLY A 702 4.22 -10.75 23.36
N VAL A 703 3.20 -10.27 24.04
CA VAL A 703 1.99 -11.03 24.40
C VAL A 703 0.76 -10.21 24.06
N THR A 704 -0.19 -10.84 23.39
CA THR A 704 -1.52 -10.27 23.12
C THR A 704 -2.59 -11.14 23.77
N VAL A 705 -3.53 -10.49 24.43
CA VAL A 705 -4.74 -11.13 24.98
C VAL A 705 -5.94 -10.52 24.29
N SER A 706 -6.75 -11.34 23.63
CA SER A 706 -8.00 -10.91 23.04
C SER A 706 -9.17 -11.75 23.52
N LYS A 707 -10.35 -11.15 23.50
CA LYS A 707 -11.61 -11.82 23.81
C LYS A 707 -12.69 -11.36 22.84
N SER A 708 -13.29 -12.32 22.14
CA SER A 708 -14.50 -12.11 21.36
C SER A 708 -15.74 -12.31 22.26
N PHE A 709 -16.86 -11.66 21.95
CA PHE A 709 -18.12 -11.80 22.71
C PHE A 709 -19.34 -11.53 21.82
#